data_53bc830968591edf847568468f91959e
#
_entry.id   53bc830968591edf847568468f91959e
#
_cell.length_a   1.000
_cell.length_b   1.000
_cell.length_c   1.000
_cell.angle_alpha   90.00
_cell.angle_beta   90.00
_cell.angle_gamma   90.00
#
_symmetry.space_group_name_H-M   'P 1'
#
loop_
_entity.id
_entity.type
_entity.pdbx_description
1 polymer ?
#
loop_
_entity_poly.entity_id
_entity_poly.type
_entity_poly.pdbx_seq_one_letter_code
_entity_poly.pdbx_strand_id
1 'polypeptide(L)'
;YVSVTCASTTGNATQPVTFKVVSDGRLPLSSGVITNSSYTVLSAPLLTTACGAPTACTVSPLLAEGNVTLSWSGASGGINNTISSYEIQYSDSADNVTWGAWTALTTVTTTATSGSVSVASPPTRGNYRRFRVRTRGTAGASYYSSWKVSTNSVRRNTVPKPATTAVASPAAYSDETITLSWSGASSGTSPIKGYQIASRTSTDNSTWSTWNVLTILTLAASGGSYNPTVSRTPGTYTQFGIWTIDTLDVYSIEKVSNSIYCNVTACAAPTVCTVSATLSEGNVTLSWSGASGGAGNAITSYEIQYSDSPDNSNWGAWLALAIVNTSATSSILNVSPPATRGHYRRFRIRTRGTAGEVYYSDWTISSNTVRKNILPIPPTIFSANPPIYEANTINLSWSGTVPGTSAIKQYVIQQSISTDGVNWSAYVALTTIISSNTSGSLQVNASQIAGRYTRYRISVTDALDAVSAFVVSNTVKKNSPPAAPVVDCPMSGNFTYNPTPRFMITTGIEPDGQTQIVEVKIDSGPWQNSVDNPERFSVSGYLGNGVKTIYQAEPLSAGNHTVTFRCLDSDIESASTEVVRTFTILALPFEIITANVTHVKAAHIQTLRTAINRIRSYYNLSPATWKEDIIAGKTAVKNWPFHIVEIRKAIDAIIIMVNSFDSSQAFDIPPVTWLPIGTGRPRADVMQQIHDLIQII
;
A
#
# COMPACT_ATOMS: atom_id res chain seq x y z
N TYR A 1 -62.58 -52.56 -88.23
CA TYR A 1 -61.74 -51.51 -87.67
C TYR A 1 -60.29 -51.69 -88.17
N VAL A 2 -59.74 -50.73 -88.87
CA VAL A 2 -58.32 -50.70 -89.23
C VAL A 2 -57.69 -49.58 -88.43
N SER A 3 -56.72 -49.91 -87.63
CA SER A 3 -55.96 -48.89 -86.93
C SER A 3 -54.75 -48.47 -87.76
N VAL A 4 -54.62 -47.21 -88.08
CA VAL A 4 -53.47 -46.63 -88.75
C VAL A 4 -52.83 -45.60 -87.86
N THR A 5 -51.58 -45.83 -87.54
CA THR A 5 -50.83 -44.88 -86.76
C THR A 5 -50.03 -44.00 -87.69
N CYS A 6 -50.33 -42.73 -87.77
CA CYS A 6 -49.49 -41.75 -88.46
C CYS A 6 -48.54 -41.08 -87.56
N ALA A 7 -47.26 -41.11 -87.78
CA ALA A 7 -46.27 -40.33 -87.09
C ALA A 7 -46.27 -38.89 -87.65
N SER A 8 -46.53 -37.95 -86.83
CA SER A 8 -46.33 -36.51 -87.18
C SER A 8 -44.87 -36.17 -87.03
N THR A 9 -44.28 -35.52 -87.99
CA THR A 9 -42.86 -35.09 -87.97
C THR A 9 -42.66 -33.75 -87.30
N THR A 10 -43.65 -33.26 -86.58
CA THR A 10 -43.49 -32.03 -85.81
C THR A 10 -44.18 -32.14 -84.46
N GLY A 11 -43.36 -32.50 -83.41
CA GLY A 11 -43.76 -32.43 -82.04
C GLY A 11 -44.29 -33.74 -81.39
N ASN A 12 -43.66 -34.19 -80.39
CA ASN A 12 -43.86 -35.41 -79.56
C ASN A 12 -45.29 -35.66 -79.10
N ALA A 13 -46.20 -36.15 -79.91
CA ALA A 13 -47.34 -36.94 -79.45
C ALA A 13 -48.00 -37.72 -80.58
N THR A 14 -47.86 -39.02 -80.63
CA THR A 14 -48.67 -39.95 -81.47
C THR A 14 -50.05 -40.06 -80.91
N GLN A 15 -51.04 -39.47 -81.56
CA GLN A 15 -52.44 -39.69 -81.23
C GLN A 15 -53.04 -40.68 -82.18
N PRO A 16 -53.66 -41.78 -81.71
CA PRO A 16 -54.31 -42.72 -82.62
C PRO A 16 -55.58 -42.11 -83.29
N VAL A 17 -55.63 -42.10 -84.56
CA VAL A 17 -56.83 -41.64 -85.32
C VAL A 17 -57.57 -42.87 -85.79
N THR A 18 -58.79 -43.06 -85.32
CA THR A 18 -59.62 -44.18 -85.68
C THR A 18 -60.57 -43.79 -86.80
N PHE A 19 -60.51 -44.49 -87.94
CA PHE A 19 -61.43 -44.30 -89.01
C PHE A 19 -62.52 -45.43 -89.00
N LYS A 20 -63.75 -45.06 -89.16
CA LYS A 20 -64.86 -46.04 -89.31
C LYS A 20 -65.11 -46.18 -90.82
N VAL A 21 -64.75 -47.35 -91.32
CA VAL A 21 -65.14 -47.68 -92.67
C VAL A 21 -66.51 -48.40 -92.61
N VAL A 22 -67.50 -47.82 -93.27
CA VAL A 22 -68.81 -48.46 -93.42
C VAL A 22 -68.86 -49.09 -94.76
N SER A 23 -68.96 -50.46 -94.86
CA SER A 23 -69.12 -51.14 -96.13
C SER A 23 -70.61 -51.39 -96.36
N ASP A 24 -71.10 -51.27 -97.61
CA ASP A 24 -72.52 -51.54 -98.10
C ASP A 24 -72.82 -53.01 -98.37
N GLY A 25 -72.03 -53.93 -97.78
CA GLY A 25 -72.36 -55.33 -97.82
C GLY A 25 -72.03 -56.19 -99.04
N ARG A 26 -71.13 -55.71 -99.88
CA ARG A 26 -70.66 -56.58 -100.97
C ARG A 26 -69.16 -56.81 -100.96
N LEU A 27 -68.76 -58.02 -100.63
CA LEU A 27 -67.37 -58.52 -100.82
C LEU A 27 -67.23 -59.31 -102.12
N PRO A 28 -66.10 -59.32 -102.67
CA PRO A 28 -65.09 -60.31 -102.32
C PRO A 28 -63.71 -59.70 -102.03
N LEU A 29 -63.12 -60.30 -101.07
CA LEU A 29 -61.70 -60.07 -100.77
C LEU A 29 -60.82 -60.77 -101.75
N SER A 30 -60.08 -60.05 -102.52
CA SER A 30 -58.89 -60.62 -103.09
C SER A 30 -57.71 -59.81 -102.59
N SER A 31 -56.71 -60.53 -102.22
CA SER A 31 -55.45 -59.93 -101.68
C SER A 31 -54.79 -59.14 -102.80
N GLY A 32 -54.88 -57.86 -102.73
CA GLY A 32 -54.18 -56.95 -103.61
C GLY A 32 -53.49 -55.90 -102.79
N VAL A 33 -52.20 -55.81 -102.98
CA VAL A 33 -51.42 -54.67 -102.43
C VAL A 33 -51.91 -53.41 -103.15
N ILE A 34 -52.50 -52.49 -102.39
CA ILE A 34 -52.88 -51.20 -102.92
C ILE A 34 -51.63 -50.33 -102.95
N THR A 35 -51.03 -50.20 -104.11
CA THR A 35 -49.98 -49.24 -104.35
C THR A 35 -50.59 -47.97 -104.95
N ASN A 36 -50.39 -46.89 -104.33
CA ASN A 36 -50.57 -45.52 -104.81
C ASN A 36 -52.01 -45.01 -105.08
N SER A 37 -52.80 -44.80 -104.05
CA SER A 37 -53.91 -43.82 -104.08
C SER A 37 -53.63 -42.65 -103.17
N SER A 38 -53.48 -41.49 -103.80
CA SER A 38 -53.37 -40.24 -103.03
C SER A 38 -54.68 -39.89 -102.43
N TYR A 39 -54.77 -40.00 -101.13
CA TYR A 39 -55.89 -39.53 -100.35
C TYR A 39 -55.58 -38.10 -99.81
N THR A 40 -56.42 -37.16 -100.09
CA THR A 40 -56.37 -35.84 -99.53
C THR A 40 -57.13 -35.94 -98.19
N VAL A 41 -56.36 -35.90 -97.09
CA VAL A 41 -56.94 -35.74 -95.80
C VAL A 41 -57.33 -34.26 -95.67
N LEU A 42 -58.59 -33.96 -95.69
CA LEU A 42 -59.07 -32.65 -95.26
C LEU A 42 -58.97 -32.63 -93.73
N SER A 43 -57.86 -32.12 -93.18
CA SER A 43 -57.78 -31.79 -91.78
C SER A 43 -58.82 -30.69 -91.45
N ALA A 44 -59.77 -31.01 -90.64
CA ALA A 44 -60.58 -29.96 -90.05
C ALA A 44 -59.64 -28.98 -89.33
N PRO A 45 -59.76 -27.70 -89.54
CA PRO A 45 -58.91 -26.71 -88.83
C PRO A 45 -59.05 -26.94 -87.32
N LEU A 46 -57.89 -27.21 -86.66
CA LEU A 46 -57.84 -27.30 -85.18
C LEU A 46 -58.47 -26.06 -84.62
N LEU A 47 -59.61 -26.27 -83.96
CA LEU A 47 -60.29 -25.16 -83.24
C LEU A 47 -59.32 -24.52 -82.27
N THR A 48 -58.86 -23.31 -82.57
CA THR A 48 -58.04 -22.51 -81.64
C THR A 48 -58.90 -21.40 -81.12
N THR A 49 -58.98 -21.29 -79.81
CA THR A 49 -59.77 -20.23 -79.21
C THR A 49 -58.83 -19.23 -78.44
N ALA A 50 -59.33 -18.02 -78.31
CA ALA A 50 -58.61 -17.01 -77.62
C ALA A 50 -58.47 -17.38 -76.07
N CYS A 51 -57.38 -16.92 -75.50
CA CYS A 51 -57.25 -17.02 -74.01
C CYS A 51 -58.35 -16.25 -73.30
N GLY A 52 -58.73 -16.71 -72.13
CA GLY A 52 -59.61 -15.97 -71.21
C GLY A 52 -58.86 -14.82 -70.48
N ALA A 53 -59.50 -13.66 -70.47
CA ALA A 53 -58.94 -12.56 -69.79
C ALA A 53 -58.91 -12.80 -68.28
N PRO A 54 -57.95 -12.24 -67.55
CA PRO A 54 -58.03 -12.23 -66.08
C PRO A 54 -59.43 -11.75 -65.57
N THR A 55 -59.98 -12.43 -64.61
CA THR A 55 -61.24 -12.03 -63.95
C THR A 55 -61.05 -10.92 -62.96
N ALA A 56 -59.92 -10.90 -62.28
CA ALA A 56 -59.52 -9.86 -61.33
C ALA A 56 -58.24 -9.14 -61.80
N CYS A 57 -58.18 -7.85 -61.60
CA CYS A 57 -56.96 -7.03 -61.77
C CYS A 57 -57.05 -5.88 -60.79
N THR A 58 -56.04 -5.75 -59.90
CA THR A 58 -56.01 -4.74 -58.84
C THR A 58 -54.62 -4.18 -58.67
N VAL A 59 -54.51 -2.95 -58.19
CA VAL A 59 -53.23 -2.33 -57.81
C VAL A 59 -53.24 -2.00 -56.32
N SER A 60 -52.13 -2.19 -55.64
CA SER A 60 -51.96 -1.91 -54.20
C SER A 60 -50.52 -1.44 -53.91
N PRO A 61 -50.37 -0.43 -53.04
CA PRO A 61 -51.38 0.41 -52.44
C PRO A 61 -52.05 1.41 -53.42
N LEU A 62 -53.14 2.02 -52.99
CA LEU A 62 -53.90 3.00 -53.85
C LEU A 62 -53.28 4.40 -53.84
N LEU A 63 -52.41 4.65 -52.85
CA LEU A 63 -51.63 5.88 -52.73
C LEU A 63 -50.17 5.48 -52.62
N ALA A 64 -49.28 6.01 -53.42
CA ALA A 64 -47.89 5.61 -53.40
C ALA A 64 -46.94 6.74 -53.80
N GLU A 65 -45.73 6.63 -53.28
CA GLU A 65 -44.61 7.51 -53.69
C GLU A 65 -43.74 6.83 -54.75
N GLY A 66 -43.66 5.56 -54.77
CA GLY A 66 -42.86 4.77 -55.71
C GLY A 66 -43.66 3.70 -56.43
N ASN A 67 -43.05 2.52 -56.56
CA ASN A 67 -43.68 1.38 -57.19
C ASN A 67 -44.83 0.81 -56.33
N VAL A 68 -45.79 0.24 -57.06
CA VAL A 68 -46.93 -0.49 -56.50
C VAL A 68 -47.01 -1.85 -57.08
N THR A 69 -47.74 -2.75 -56.46
CA THR A 69 -47.96 -4.08 -56.98
C THR A 69 -49.26 -4.17 -57.76
N LEU A 70 -49.15 -4.45 -59.08
CA LEU A 70 -50.26 -4.83 -59.88
C LEU A 70 -50.44 -6.34 -59.80
N SER A 71 -51.64 -6.81 -59.47
CA SER A 71 -51.96 -8.23 -59.34
C SER A 71 -53.16 -8.56 -60.19
N TRP A 72 -53.17 -9.75 -60.77
CA TRP A 72 -54.27 -10.31 -61.55
C TRP A 72 -54.48 -11.76 -61.25
N SER A 73 -55.70 -12.29 -61.49
CA SER A 73 -56.04 -13.67 -61.30
C SER A 73 -57.23 -14.10 -62.17
N GLY A 74 -57.46 -15.43 -62.28
CA GLY A 74 -58.57 -15.98 -63.02
C GLY A 74 -58.41 -15.89 -64.50
N ALA A 75 -57.19 -15.85 -65.06
CA ALA A 75 -56.93 -16.02 -66.48
C ALA A 75 -57.03 -17.51 -66.88
N SER A 76 -57.34 -17.77 -68.11
CA SER A 76 -57.33 -19.13 -68.59
C SER A 76 -56.71 -19.22 -70.03
N GLY A 77 -56.23 -20.36 -70.43
CA GLY A 77 -55.83 -20.67 -71.76
C GLY A 77 -57.04 -20.90 -72.62
N GLY A 78 -56.91 -20.80 -73.93
CA GLY A 78 -57.89 -21.22 -74.95
C GLY A 78 -57.66 -22.66 -75.34
N ILE A 79 -58.58 -23.19 -76.15
CA ILE A 79 -58.36 -24.52 -76.83
C ILE A 79 -57.18 -24.36 -77.80
N ASN A 80 -56.20 -25.24 -77.65
CA ASN A 80 -54.91 -25.20 -78.40
C ASN A 80 -54.15 -23.86 -78.21
N ASN A 81 -54.32 -23.16 -77.08
CA ASN A 81 -53.75 -21.89 -76.82
C ASN A 81 -53.46 -21.73 -75.32
N THR A 82 -52.34 -22.31 -74.86
CA THR A 82 -51.95 -22.21 -73.46
C THR A 82 -51.39 -20.85 -73.16
N ILE A 83 -51.54 -20.44 -71.91
CA ILE A 83 -50.99 -19.14 -71.46
C ILE A 83 -49.46 -19.14 -71.62
N SER A 84 -48.92 -18.09 -72.21
CA SER A 84 -47.47 -17.89 -72.41
C SER A 84 -46.94 -16.65 -71.64
N SER A 85 -47.76 -15.63 -71.55
CA SER A 85 -47.41 -14.38 -70.90
C SER A 85 -48.61 -13.45 -70.68
N TYR A 86 -48.36 -12.36 -70.00
CA TYR A 86 -49.35 -11.28 -69.79
C TYR A 86 -48.77 -9.99 -70.37
N GLU A 87 -49.54 -9.29 -71.17
CA GLU A 87 -49.19 -7.92 -71.57
C GLU A 87 -49.90 -6.91 -70.71
N ILE A 88 -49.13 -5.90 -70.27
CA ILE A 88 -49.60 -4.88 -69.27
C ILE A 88 -49.45 -3.50 -69.93
N GLN A 89 -50.47 -2.72 -69.80
CA GLN A 89 -50.49 -1.32 -70.22
C GLN A 89 -51.02 -0.46 -69.06
N TYR A 90 -50.66 0.84 -69.08
CA TYR A 90 -51.18 1.83 -68.14
C TYR A 90 -51.79 2.99 -68.84
N SER A 91 -52.60 3.77 -68.12
CA SER A 91 -53.16 5.02 -68.52
C SER A 91 -53.18 5.95 -67.37
N ASP A 92 -52.76 7.20 -67.55
CA ASP A 92 -52.72 8.22 -66.49
C ASP A 92 -53.92 9.18 -66.59
N SER A 93 -54.29 9.74 -65.43
CA SER A 93 -55.36 10.69 -65.33
C SER A 93 -55.01 11.75 -64.27
N ALA A 94 -55.40 13.01 -64.47
CA ALA A 94 -55.25 14.05 -63.47
C ALA A 94 -56.38 14.07 -62.44
N ASP A 95 -57.58 13.56 -62.81
CA ASP A 95 -58.83 13.66 -62.03
C ASP A 95 -59.47 12.32 -61.66
N ASN A 96 -58.89 11.19 -62.06
CA ASN A 96 -59.37 9.81 -61.95
C ASN A 96 -60.67 9.56 -62.75
N VAL A 97 -61.04 10.44 -63.65
CA VAL A 97 -62.23 10.36 -64.45
C VAL A 97 -61.86 10.36 -65.95
N THR A 98 -61.09 11.35 -66.39
CA THR A 98 -60.62 11.50 -67.78
C THR A 98 -59.25 10.84 -67.87
N TRP A 99 -59.22 9.80 -68.74
CA TRP A 99 -58.04 8.95 -68.86
C TRP A 99 -57.33 9.14 -70.23
N GLY A 100 -56.03 9.23 -70.15
CA GLY A 100 -55.20 9.30 -71.36
C GLY A 100 -55.17 8.01 -72.18
N ALA A 101 -54.45 8.02 -73.32
CA ALA A 101 -54.23 6.82 -74.08
C ALA A 101 -53.51 5.70 -73.33
N TRP A 102 -53.82 4.48 -73.65
CA TRP A 102 -53.12 3.33 -73.08
C TRP A 102 -51.68 3.24 -73.61
N THR A 103 -50.75 3.18 -72.75
CA THR A 103 -49.33 3.07 -73.01
C THR A 103 -48.81 1.67 -72.65
N ALA A 104 -48.07 1.02 -73.52
CA ALA A 104 -47.44 -0.25 -73.18
C ALA A 104 -46.47 -0.11 -72.04
N LEU A 105 -46.51 -1.07 -71.08
CA LEU A 105 -45.67 -1.03 -69.92
C LEU A 105 -44.64 -2.20 -69.91
N THR A 106 -45.14 -3.43 -69.93
CA THR A 106 -44.29 -4.61 -69.79
C THR A 106 -45.05 -5.88 -70.18
N THR A 107 -44.30 -6.97 -70.46
CA THR A 107 -44.83 -8.32 -70.64
C THR A 107 -44.28 -9.17 -69.49
N VAL A 108 -45.14 -9.88 -68.79
CA VAL A 108 -44.75 -10.84 -67.74
C VAL A 108 -44.86 -12.27 -68.29
N THR A 109 -43.76 -12.92 -68.45
CA THR A 109 -43.67 -14.31 -68.93
C THR A 109 -43.97 -15.28 -67.83
N THR A 110 -45.14 -15.94 -67.85
CA THR A 110 -45.57 -16.93 -66.95
C THR A 110 -46.73 -17.70 -67.52
N THR A 111 -46.84 -18.98 -67.19
CA THR A 111 -47.97 -19.87 -67.61
C THR A 111 -49.06 -19.99 -66.59
N ALA A 112 -48.84 -19.37 -65.44
CA ALA A 112 -49.80 -19.36 -64.30
C ALA A 112 -51.09 -18.58 -64.63
N THR A 113 -52.18 -18.94 -64.06
CA THR A 113 -53.49 -18.29 -64.29
C THR A 113 -53.64 -17.01 -63.47
N SER A 114 -52.62 -16.65 -62.69
CA SER A 114 -52.52 -15.41 -61.86
C SER A 114 -51.10 -14.94 -61.86
N GLY A 115 -50.88 -13.68 -61.52
CA GLY A 115 -49.55 -13.09 -61.35
C GLY A 115 -49.57 -11.74 -60.70
N SER A 116 -48.36 -11.27 -60.40
CA SER A 116 -48.16 -9.89 -59.94
C SER A 116 -46.89 -9.31 -60.51
N VAL A 117 -46.81 -7.99 -60.56
CA VAL A 117 -45.62 -7.28 -61.00
C VAL A 117 -45.52 -5.93 -60.32
N SER A 118 -44.29 -5.53 -60.00
CA SER A 118 -44.03 -4.17 -59.51
C SER A 118 -44.07 -3.17 -60.66
N VAL A 119 -44.91 -2.17 -60.54
CA VAL A 119 -45.11 -1.13 -61.56
C VAL A 119 -45.01 0.27 -60.95
N ALA A 120 -44.52 1.21 -61.71
CA ALA A 120 -44.36 2.59 -61.23
C ALA A 120 -45.73 3.31 -61.05
N SER A 121 -45.87 4.07 -60.00
CA SER A 121 -46.96 5.06 -59.87
C SER A 121 -46.82 6.16 -60.93
N PRO A 122 -47.84 7.07 -61.11
CA PRO A 122 -47.72 8.17 -62.06
C PRO A 122 -46.49 9.03 -61.81
N PRO A 123 -45.82 9.61 -62.80
CA PRO A 123 -44.68 10.50 -62.61
C PRO A 123 -45.10 11.86 -62.00
N THR A 124 -46.28 12.34 -62.32
CA THR A 124 -46.80 13.62 -61.83
C THR A 124 -47.54 13.43 -60.53
N ARG A 125 -47.13 14.21 -59.47
CA ARG A 125 -47.77 14.19 -58.17
C ARG A 125 -49.28 14.60 -58.25
N GLY A 126 -50.11 13.87 -57.55
CA GLY A 126 -51.53 14.05 -57.56
C GLY A 126 -52.27 13.27 -58.65
N ASN A 127 -51.62 12.90 -59.74
CA ASN A 127 -52.23 12.12 -60.81
C ASN A 127 -52.49 10.68 -60.42
N TYR A 128 -53.40 10.06 -61.14
CA TYR A 128 -53.83 8.67 -60.99
C TYR A 128 -53.28 7.83 -62.14
N ARG A 129 -53.03 6.56 -61.91
CA ARG A 129 -52.68 5.56 -62.94
C ARG A 129 -53.52 4.32 -62.74
N ARG A 130 -54.18 3.88 -63.80
CA ARG A 130 -54.81 2.56 -63.90
C ARG A 130 -54.05 1.68 -64.85
N PHE A 131 -54.32 0.42 -64.72
CA PHE A 131 -53.61 -0.60 -65.51
C PHE A 131 -54.64 -1.44 -66.26
N ARG A 132 -54.20 -2.11 -67.33
CA ARG A 132 -54.92 -3.20 -67.94
C ARG A 132 -54.00 -4.33 -68.26
N VAL A 133 -54.51 -5.55 -68.15
CA VAL A 133 -53.80 -6.77 -68.40
C VAL A 133 -54.55 -7.64 -69.38
N ARG A 134 -53.90 -8.22 -70.34
CA ARG A 134 -54.43 -9.29 -71.15
C ARG A 134 -53.56 -10.53 -71.19
N THR A 135 -54.19 -11.69 -71.34
CA THR A 135 -53.51 -12.98 -71.45
C THR A 135 -53.00 -13.18 -72.87
N ARG A 136 -51.78 -13.54 -73.01
CA ARG A 136 -51.17 -13.93 -74.27
C ARG A 136 -50.95 -15.43 -74.27
N GLY A 137 -51.35 -16.07 -75.36
CA GLY A 137 -51.18 -17.52 -75.51
C GLY A 137 -50.17 -17.89 -76.55
N THR A 138 -49.90 -19.16 -76.67
CA THR A 138 -48.94 -19.77 -77.61
C THR A 138 -49.41 -19.68 -79.11
N ALA A 139 -50.72 -19.52 -79.35
CA ALA A 139 -51.31 -19.46 -80.66
C ALA A 139 -51.15 -18.11 -81.44
N GLY A 140 -50.54 -17.10 -80.81
CA GLY A 140 -50.25 -15.83 -81.45
C GLY A 140 -51.27 -14.71 -81.12
N ALA A 141 -50.98 -13.51 -81.68
CA ALA A 141 -51.65 -12.26 -81.32
C ALA A 141 -53.16 -12.24 -81.55
N SER A 142 -53.65 -12.94 -82.63
CA SER A 142 -55.08 -13.04 -82.96
C SER A 142 -55.93 -13.74 -81.87
N TYR A 143 -55.27 -14.48 -81.00
CA TYR A 143 -55.92 -15.31 -79.96
C TYR A 143 -55.60 -14.82 -78.52
N TYR A 144 -55.09 -13.60 -78.37
CA TYR A 144 -54.94 -12.97 -77.04
C TYR A 144 -56.31 -12.71 -76.48
N SER A 145 -56.38 -12.62 -75.16
CA SER A 145 -57.65 -12.26 -74.49
C SER A 145 -58.02 -10.82 -74.66
N SER A 146 -59.24 -10.50 -74.38
CA SER A 146 -59.64 -9.10 -74.17
C SER A 146 -58.84 -8.53 -72.99
N TRP A 147 -58.79 -7.21 -72.88
CA TRP A 147 -58.16 -6.51 -71.80
C TRP A 147 -59.03 -6.51 -70.53
N LYS A 148 -58.41 -6.83 -69.37
CA LYS A 148 -59.00 -6.58 -68.04
C LYS A 148 -58.40 -5.32 -67.52
N VAL A 149 -59.19 -4.33 -67.29
CA VAL A 149 -58.80 -3.09 -66.64
C VAL A 149 -58.79 -3.27 -65.14
N SER A 150 -57.87 -2.69 -64.41
CA SER A 150 -57.82 -2.70 -62.97
C SER A 150 -59.07 -2.08 -62.36
N THR A 151 -59.59 -2.69 -61.31
CA THR A 151 -60.78 -2.22 -60.61
C THR A 151 -60.55 -0.93 -59.82
N ASN A 152 -59.31 -0.60 -59.61
CA ASN A 152 -58.84 0.58 -58.88
C ASN A 152 -57.65 1.22 -59.63
N SER A 153 -57.31 2.42 -59.17
CA SER A 153 -56.15 3.19 -59.65
C SER A 153 -55.22 3.54 -58.50
N VAL A 154 -53.94 3.71 -58.75
CA VAL A 154 -52.97 4.25 -57.79
C VAL A 154 -52.86 5.75 -58.03
N ARG A 155 -52.87 6.52 -56.95
CA ARG A 155 -52.60 7.96 -56.98
C ARG A 155 -51.14 8.21 -56.60
N ARG A 156 -50.45 9.07 -57.30
CA ARG A 156 -49.15 9.58 -56.87
C ARG A 156 -49.35 10.54 -55.69
N ASN A 157 -48.60 10.32 -54.61
CA ASN A 157 -48.71 11.18 -53.45
C ASN A 157 -48.37 12.63 -53.77
N THR A 158 -49.03 13.57 -53.15
CA THR A 158 -48.70 15.00 -53.13
C THR A 158 -47.96 15.30 -51.82
N VAL A 159 -46.89 16.10 -51.91
CA VAL A 159 -46.11 16.46 -50.69
C VAL A 159 -46.94 17.19 -49.68
N PRO A 160 -46.70 16.99 -48.39
CA PRO A 160 -47.35 17.79 -47.35
C PRO A 160 -46.88 19.24 -47.48
N LYS A 161 -47.71 20.19 -47.00
CA LYS A 161 -47.36 21.60 -46.92
C LYS A 161 -46.61 21.87 -45.60
N PRO A 162 -45.56 22.70 -45.64
CA PRO A 162 -44.82 23.08 -44.44
C PRO A 162 -45.70 23.83 -43.43
N ALA A 163 -45.25 23.92 -42.19
CA ALA A 163 -45.85 24.80 -41.20
C ALA A 163 -45.85 26.25 -41.69
N THR A 164 -46.90 26.99 -41.39
CA THR A 164 -47.00 28.42 -41.69
C THR A 164 -46.23 29.28 -40.70
N THR A 165 -46.18 28.84 -39.46
CA THR A 165 -45.41 29.49 -38.40
C THR A 165 -44.38 28.56 -37.80
N ALA A 166 -43.25 29.11 -37.37
CA ALA A 166 -42.23 28.46 -36.57
C ALA A 166 -41.58 29.52 -35.67
N VAL A 167 -41.65 29.35 -34.38
CA VAL A 167 -41.16 30.32 -33.41
C VAL A 167 -40.31 29.60 -32.34
N ALA A 168 -39.09 30.06 -32.16
CA ALA A 168 -38.20 29.66 -31.05
C ALA A 168 -38.21 30.77 -29.99
N SER A 169 -38.38 30.38 -28.71
CA SER A 169 -38.48 31.30 -27.58
C SER A 169 -37.76 30.72 -26.36
N PRO A 170 -37.08 31.56 -25.58
CA PRO A 170 -36.90 33.02 -25.72
C PRO A 170 -35.98 33.40 -26.88
N ALA A 171 -36.04 34.65 -27.33
CA ALA A 171 -35.19 35.15 -28.42
C ALA A 171 -33.72 35.32 -28.02
N ALA A 172 -33.44 35.51 -26.74
CA ALA A 172 -32.09 35.43 -26.13
C ALA A 172 -32.14 34.48 -24.93
N TYR A 173 -31.13 33.66 -24.78
CA TYR A 173 -31.07 32.64 -23.73
C TYR A 173 -29.69 32.52 -23.12
N SER A 174 -29.64 32.08 -21.88
CA SER A 174 -28.42 31.71 -21.17
C SER A 174 -28.49 30.24 -20.68
N ASP A 175 -29.46 29.91 -19.86
CA ASP A 175 -29.72 28.55 -19.35
C ASP A 175 -31.18 28.12 -19.46
N GLU A 176 -32.05 29.04 -19.94
CA GLU A 176 -33.47 28.79 -20.08
C GLU A 176 -33.73 27.69 -21.12
N THR A 177 -34.78 26.93 -20.91
CA THR A 177 -35.26 25.96 -21.88
C THR A 177 -35.81 26.68 -23.13
N ILE A 178 -35.24 26.35 -24.29
CA ILE A 178 -35.78 26.84 -25.55
C ILE A 178 -37.00 26.00 -25.93
N THR A 179 -38.07 26.67 -26.25
CA THR A 179 -39.26 26.05 -26.82
C THR A 179 -39.39 26.44 -28.27
N LEU A 180 -39.32 25.48 -29.17
CA LEU A 180 -39.63 25.61 -30.59
C LEU A 180 -41.09 25.22 -30.77
N SER A 181 -41.93 26.12 -31.29
CA SER A 181 -43.35 25.88 -31.60
C SER A 181 -43.62 26.15 -33.06
N TRP A 182 -44.52 25.38 -33.65
CA TRP A 182 -44.96 25.57 -35.04
C TRP A 182 -46.42 25.22 -35.21
N SER A 183 -47.04 25.82 -36.24
CA SER A 183 -48.44 25.55 -36.55
C SER A 183 -48.74 25.74 -38.04
N GLY A 184 -49.92 25.31 -38.46
CA GLY A 184 -50.43 25.52 -39.82
C GLY A 184 -49.84 24.61 -40.87
N ALA A 185 -49.23 23.51 -40.50
CA ALA A 185 -48.90 22.46 -41.46
C ALA A 185 -50.16 21.77 -41.97
N SER A 186 -50.16 21.30 -43.19
CA SER A 186 -51.28 20.53 -43.72
C SER A 186 -50.80 19.30 -44.51
N SER A 187 -51.64 18.26 -44.51
CA SER A 187 -51.39 17.06 -45.27
C SER A 187 -51.44 17.32 -46.77
N GLY A 188 -50.71 16.56 -47.55
CA GLY A 188 -50.92 16.37 -48.95
C GLY A 188 -52.09 15.38 -49.16
N THR A 189 -51.90 14.42 -50.04
CA THR A 189 -52.84 13.31 -50.21
C THR A 189 -52.65 12.21 -49.12
N SER A 190 -51.49 12.16 -48.51
CA SER A 190 -51.19 11.32 -47.40
C SER A 190 -51.24 12.10 -46.06
N PRO A 191 -51.77 11.54 -44.97
CA PRO A 191 -51.82 12.21 -43.68
C PRO A 191 -50.42 12.56 -43.18
N ILE A 192 -50.34 13.60 -42.30
CA ILE A 192 -49.13 13.94 -41.55
C ILE A 192 -48.76 12.77 -40.64
N LYS A 193 -47.52 12.30 -40.74
CA LYS A 193 -46.88 11.31 -39.84
C LYS A 193 -46.12 11.99 -38.69
N GLY A 194 -45.44 13.10 -39.03
CA GLY A 194 -44.60 13.80 -38.04
C GLY A 194 -43.80 14.95 -38.61
N TYR A 195 -42.73 15.30 -37.90
CA TYR A 195 -41.87 16.43 -38.24
C TYR A 195 -40.40 16.07 -38.08
N GLN A 196 -39.59 16.42 -39.02
CA GLN A 196 -38.12 16.48 -38.85
C GLN A 196 -37.78 17.89 -38.33
N ILE A 197 -36.96 17.94 -37.27
CA ILE A 197 -36.44 19.17 -36.71
C ILE A 197 -34.92 19.15 -36.87
N ALA A 198 -34.37 20.24 -37.37
CA ALA A 198 -32.94 20.45 -37.45
C ALA A 198 -32.57 21.83 -36.93
N SER A 199 -31.33 22.02 -36.59
CA SER A 199 -30.77 23.31 -36.17
C SER A 199 -29.60 23.70 -37.10
N ARG A 200 -29.36 25.00 -37.17
CA ARG A 200 -28.16 25.60 -37.75
C ARG A 200 -27.70 26.77 -36.92
N THR A 201 -26.44 27.09 -36.96
CA THR A 201 -25.82 28.14 -36.16
C THR A 201 -25.18 29.20 -37.04
N SER A 202 -25.03 30.39 -36.48
CA SER A 202 -24.38 31.54 -37.11
C SER A 202 -23.70 32.40 -36.03
N THR A 203 -22.59 33.04 -36.37
CA THR A 203 -21.93 34.03 -35.53
C THR A 203 -22.33 35.48 -35.85
N ASP A 204 -22.94 35.73 -37.03
CA ASP A 204 -23.28 37.05 -37.57
C ASP A 204 -24.77 37.22 -37.87
N ASN A 205 -25.59 36.18 -37.58
CA ASN A 205 -27.03 36.11 -37.89
C ASN A 205 -27.35 36.23 -39.41
N SER A 206 -26.35 36.08 -40.25
CA SER A 206 -26.47 36.18 -41.71
C SER A 206 -25.94 34.98 -42.45
N THR A 207 -24.76 34.50 -42.10
CA THR A 207 -24.10 33.33 -42.67
C THR A 207 -24.34 32.12 -41.79
N TRP A 208 -25.03 31.13 -42.30
CA TRP A 208 -25.49 29.98 -41.53
C TRP A 208 -24.75 28.72 -41.89
N SER A 209 -24.50 27.88 -40.88
CA SER A 209 -24.01 26.52 -41.07
C SER A 209 -25.03 25.66 -41.84
N THR A 210 -24.60 24.47 -42.26
CA THR A 210 -25.52 23.45 -42.73
C THR A 210 -26.47 22.98 -41.63
N TRP A 211 -27.64 22.48 -42.03
CA TRP A 211 -28.62 21.92 -41.11
C TRP A 211 -28.08 20.67 -40.42
N ASN A 212 -28.20 20.63 -39.11
CA ASN A 212 -27.95 19.46 -38.29
C ASN A 212 -29.26 18.89 -37.78
N VAL A 213 -29.63 17.68 -38.14
CA VAL A 213 -30.88 17.04 -37.72
C VAL A 213 -30.81 16.73 -36.23
N LEU A 214 -31.77 17.23 -35.48
CA LEU A 214 -31.90 17.02 -34.05
C LEU A 214 -32.77 15.81 -33.74
N THR A 215 -33.93 15.71 -34.41
CA THR A 215 -34.91 14.66 -34.13
C THR A 215 -35.93 14.53 -35.24
N ILE A 216 -36.62 13.40 -35.27
CA ILE A 216 -37.85 13.19 -36.02
C ILE A 216 -38.97 12.88 -35.02
N LEU A 217 -39.97 13.72 -34.96
CA LEU A 217 -41.10 13.57 -34.06
C LEU A 217 -42.25 12.88 -34.77
N THR A 218 -42.82 11.85 -34.19
CA THR A 218 -44.10 11.27 -34.61
C THR A 218 -45.24 12.06 -34.00
N LEU A 219 -45.86 12.89 -34.82
CA LEU A 219 -46.93 13.79 -34.35
C LEU A 219 -47.87 14.07 -35.55
N ALA A 220 -49.04 13.48 -35.52
CA ALA A 220 -50.05 13.55 -36.61
C ALA A 220 -50.96 14.80 -36.46
N ALA A 221 -50.45 15.91 -36.02
CA ALA A 221 -51.15 17.17 -35.84
C ALA A 221 -50.63 18.24 -36.82
N SER A 222 -51.38 19.32 -37.03
CA SER A 222 -51.03 20.46 -37.90
C SER A 222 -49.96 21.38 -37.29
N GLY A 223 -49.50 21.13 -36.07
CA GLY A 223 -48.50 21.88 -35.37
C GLY A 223 -48.05 21.14 -34.13
N GLY A 224 -47.06 21.69 -33.43
CA GLY A 224 -46.49 21.08 -32.21
C GLY A 224 -45.49 21.97 -31.53
N SER A 225 -44.85 21.41 -30.52
CA SER A 225 -43.72 22.03 -29.82
C SER A 225 -42.64 20.98 -29.50
N TYR A 226 -41.41 21.48 -29.38
CA TYR A 226 -40.25 20.69 -29.04
C TYR A 226 -39.26 21.56 -28.28
N ASN A 227 -38.56 20.98 -27.32
CA ASN A 227 -37.52 21.66 -26.56
C ASN A 227 -36.13 21.18 -27.04
N PRO A 228 -35.53 21.87 -28.01
CA PRO A 228 -34.22 21.47 -28.57
C PRO A 228 -33.10 21.79 -27.62
N THR A 229 -32.06 20.92 -27.60
CA THR A 229 -30.78 21.29 -27.07
C THR A 229 -30.10 22.28 -28.00
N VAL A 230 -29.66 23.41 -27.48
CA VAL A 230 -29.04 24.50 -28.24
C VAL A 230 -27.56 24.67 -27.88
N SER A 231 -26.79 25.27 -28.81
CA SER A 231 -25.42 25.68 -28.51
C SER A 231 -25.40 26.71 -27.38
N ARG A 232 -24.51 26.51 -26.43
CA ARG A 232 -24.25 27.48 -25.35
C ARG A 232 -22.98 28.32 -25.61
N THR A 233 -22.53 28.37 -26.85
CA THR A 233 -21.39 29.23 -27.23
C THR A 233 -21.89 30.70 -27.29
N PRO A 234 -21.36 31.61 -26.46
CA PRO A 234 -21.75 33.01 -26.47
C PRO A 234 -21.60 33.65 -27.84
N GLY A 235 -22.46 34.57 -28.16
CA GLY A 235 -22.43 35.23 -29.44
C GLY A 235 -22.97 34.38 -30.61
N THR A 236 -23.47 33.17 -30.34
CA THR A 236 -23.98 32.27 -31.36
C THR A 236 -25.49 32.47 -31.51
N TYR A 237 -25.90 32.66 -32.75
CA TYR A 237 -27.29 32.58 -33.15
C TYR A 237 -27.64 31.15 -33.56
N THR A 238 -28.86 30.71 -33.24
CA THR A 238 -29.39 29.41 -33.64
C THR A 238 -30.73 29.61 -34.35
N GLN A 239 -30.97 28.93 -35.46
CA GLN A 239 -32.24 28.78 -36.12
C GLN A 239 -32.63 27.32 -36.21
N PHE A 240 -33.95 27.06 -36.27
CA PHE A 240 -34.50 25.74 -36.45
C PHE A 240 -35.24 25.63 -37.77
N GLY A 241 -35.01 24.50 -38.49
CA GLY A 241 -35.76 24.09 -39.67
C GLY A 241 -36.75 23.00 -39.30
N ILE A 242 -37.97 23.10 -39.82
CA ILE A 242 -39.06 22.15 -39.59
C ILE A 242 -39.58 21.67 -40.93
N TRP A 243 -39.55 20.37 -41.18
CA TRP A 243 -40.09 19.67 -42.32
C TRP A 243 -41.27 18.83 -41.85
N THR A 244 -42.43 19.00 -42.52
CA THR A 244 -43.60 18.15 -42.30
C THR A 244 -43.37 16.84 -43.05
N ILE A 245 -43.59 15.69 -42.44
CA ILE A 245 -43.44 14.35 -43.01
C ILE A 245 -44.80 13.67 -43.07
N ASP A 246 -45.14 13.09 -44.20
CA ASP A 246 -46.37 12.30 -44.35
C ASP A 246 -46.15 10.80 -44.07
N THR A 247 -47.26 10.03 -44.05
CA THR A 247 -47.22 8.58 -43.78
C THR A 247 -46.52 7.73 -44.88
N LEU A 248 -46.15 8.35 -46.02
CA LEU A 248 -45.33 7.76 -47.06
C LEU A 248 -43.88 8.26 -47.04
N ASP A 249 -43.47 8.89 -45.91
CA ASP A 249 -42.13 9.42 -45.68
C ASP A 249 -41.68 10.50 -46.69
N VAL A 250 -42.64 11.27 -47.18
CA VAL A 250 -42.36 12.41 -48.05
C VAL A 250 -42.31 13.69 -47.23
N TYR A 251 -41.30 14.48 -47.50
CA TYR A 251 -41.01 15.73 -46.76
C TYR A 251 -41.53 16.96 -47.51
N SER A 252 -42.05 17.93 -46.76
CA SER A 252 -42.30 19.27 -47.27
C SER A 252 -41.00 20.03 -47.52
N ILE A 253 -41.05 21.21 -48.06
CA ILE A 253 -40.01 22.23 -47.92
C ILE A 253 -39.91 22.64 -46.47
N GLU A 254 -38.77 23.20 -46.08
CA GLU A 254 -38.50 23.67 -44.74
C GLU A 254 -39.37 24.89 -44.37
N LYS A 255 -39.70 24.99 -43.09
CA LYS A 255 -40.08 26.21 -42.39
C LYS A 255 -39.01 26.59 -41.40
N VAL A 256 -38.44 27.78 -41.54
CA VAL A 256 -37.40 28.28 -40.63
C VAL A 256 -38.02 29.13 -39.54
N SER A 257 -37.52 28.97 -38.31
CA SER A 257 -37.89 29.79 -37.15
C SER A 257 -37.21 31.17 -37.19
N ASN A 258 -37.57 32.04 -36.25
CA ASN A 258 -36.72 33.17 -35.90
C ASN A 258 -35.39 32.67 -35.35
N SER A 259 -34.34 33.50 -35.45
CA SER A 259 -33.09 33.28 -34.77
C SER A 259 -33.19 33.56 -33.27
N ILE A 260 -32.52 32.78 -32.46
CA ILE A 260 -32.33 32.99 -31.03
C ILE A 260 -30.85 33.19 -30.73
N TYR A 261 -30.49 33.97 -29.71
CA TYR A 261 -29.11 34.39 -29.40
C TYR A 261 -28.66 33.87 -28.05
N CYS A 262 -27.49 33.26 -28.00
CA CYS A 262 -26.86 32.77 -26.76
C CYS A 262 -26.07 33.87 -26.06
N ASN A 263 -26.47 34.25 -24.84
CA ASN A 263 -25.79 35.25 -24.01
C ASN A 263 -25.14 34.66 -22.74
N VAL A 264 -24.79 33.37 -22.74
CA VAL A 264 -24.09 32.73 -21.63
C VAL A 264 -22.76 33.45 -21.32
N THR A 265 -22.47 33.70 -20.05
CA THR A 265 -21.22 34.33 -19.63
C THR A 265 -20.38 33.38 -18.75
N ALA A 266 -19.07 33.63 -18.70
CA ALA A 266 -18.18 32.86 -17.85
C ALA A 266 -18.47 33.06 -16.36
N CYS A 267 -18.19 32.07 -15.55
CA CYS A 267 -18.17 32.23 -14.10
C CYS A 267 -17.13 33.27 -13.68
N ALA A 268 -17.36 33.94 -12.55
CA ALA A 268 -16.34 34.75 -11.93
C ALA A 268 -15.45 33.91 -11.02
N ALA A 269 -14.15 34.22 -11.05
CA ALA A 269 -13.17 33.57 -10.20
C ALA A 269 -13.39 33.93 -8.73
N PRO A 270 -13.03 33.08 -7.77
CA PRO A 270 -12.97 33.47 -6.37
C PRO A 270 -12.10 34.70 -6.17
N THR A 271 -12.58 35.67 -5.39
CA THR A 271 -11.82 36.89 -5.08
C THR A 271 -10.81 36.69 -3.96
N VAL A 272 -11.06 35.71 -3.12
CA VAL A 272 -10.16 35.31 -2.01
C VAL A 272 -9.76 33.85 -2.17
N CYS A 273 -8.48 33.58 -2.01
CA CYS A 273 -7.92 32.22 -1.93
C CYS A 273 -6.72 32.26 -0.97
N THR A 274 -6.78 31.50 0.15
CA THR A 274 -5.77 31.53 1.20
C THR A 274 -5.53 30.16 1.80
N VAL A 275 -4.33 29.92 2.35
CA VAL A 275 -4.06 28.75 3.20
C VAL A 275 -3.97 29.16 4.67
N SER A 276 -4.43 28.30 5.58
CA SER A 276 -4.56 28.57 7.02
C SER A 276 -3.24 28.74 7.76
N ALA A 277 -2.14 28.22 7.24
CA ALA A 277 -0.81 28.33 7.83
C ALA A 277 0.27 28.47 6.76
N THR A 278 1.26 29.31 7.00
CA THR A 278 2.39 29.54 6.09
C THR A 278 3.56 28.57 6.32
N LEU A 279 3.55 27.87 7.45
CA LEU A 279 4.50 26.81 7.80
C LEU A 279 3.72 25.63 8.39
N SER A 280 3.96 24.41 7.93
CA SER A 280 3.25 23.25 8.41
C SER A 280 4.05 21.96 8.32
N GLU A 281 3.82 21.06 9.25
CA GLU A 281 4.26 19.66 9.19
C GLU A 281 3.20 18.77 8.55
N GLY A 282 1.93 19.00 8.83
CA GLY A 282 0.78 18.27 8.33
C GLY A 282 -0.08 19.07 7.35
N ASN A 283 -1.29 18.59 7.09
CA ASN A 283 -2.24 19.25 6.21
C ASN A 283 -2.64 20.64 6.74
N VAL A 284 -2.93 21.54 5.79
CA VAL A 284 -3.45 22.87 6.04
C VAL A 284 -4.79 23.02 5.32
N THR A 285 -5.59 23.99 5.71
CA THR A 285 -6.87 24.29 5.06
C THR A 285 -6.67 25.35 3.99
N LEU A 286 -6.96 25.00 2.74
CA LEU A 286 -7.16 25.97 1.64
C LEU A 286 -8.61 26.47 1.71
N SER A 287 -8.82 27.78 1.75
CA SER A 287 -10.13 28.42 1.76
C SER A 287 -10.25 29.41 0.62
N TRP A 288 -11.45 29.53 0.06
CA TRP A 288 -11.76 30.51 -0.97
C TRP A 288 -13.18 31.05 -0.82
N SER A 289 -13.41 32.25 -1.34
CA SER A 289 -14.70 32.92 -1.32
C SER A 289 -14.81 33.95 -2.44
N GLY A 290 -16.03 34.47 -2.62
CA GLY A 290 -16.32 35.53 -3.59
C GLY A 290 -16.40 35.05 -5.04
N ALA A 291 -16.62 33.76 -5.27
CA ALA A 291 -16.93 33.23 -6.59
C ALA A 291 -18.39 33.56 -6.95
N SER A 292 -18.70 33.64 -8.23
CA SER A 292 -20.09 33.70 -8.70
C SER A 292 -20.25 32.95 -10.03
N GLY A 293 -21.48 32.52 -10.30
CA GLY A 293 -21.84 31.99 -11.60
C GLY A 293 -21.96 33.13 -12.64
N GLY A 294 -21.86 32.75 -13.90
CA GLY A 294 -22.21 33.64 -15.03
C GLY A 294 -23.69 33.58 -15.37
N ALA A 295 -24.14 34.46 -16.27
CA ALA A 295 -25.46 34.33 -16.84
C ALA A 295 -25.59 32.97 -17.54
N GLY A 296 -26.62 32.19 -17.17
CA GLY A 296 -26.80 30.82 -17.67
C GLY A 296 -25.70 29.85 -17.37
N ASN A 297 -24.92 30.12 -16.37
CA ASN A 297 -23.71 29.32 -16.02
C ASN A 297 -23.58 29.25 -14.51
N ALA A 298 -24.42 28.46 -13.86
CA ALA A 298 -24.40 28.27 -12.42
C ALA A 298 -23.15 27.50 -11.98
N ILE A 299 -22.62 27.82 -10.80
CA ILE A 299 -21.48 27.10 -10.22
C ILE A 299 -21.84 25.63 -10.04
N THR A 300 -20.95 24.73 -10.47
CA THR A 300 -21.05 23.28 -10.26
C THR A 300 -19.92 22.76 -9.39
N SER A 301 -18.73 23.32 -9.52
CA SER A 301 -17.54 22.86 -8.82
C SER A 301 -16.41 23.86 -8.91
N TYR A 302 -15.33 23.56 -8.18
CA TYR A 302 -14.07 24.28 -8.26
C TYR A 302 -12.96 23.33 -8.70
N GLU A 303 -12.13 23.77 -9.62
CA GLU A 303 -10.91 23.08 -9.98
C GLU A 303 -9.73 23.72 -9.27
N ILE A 304 -8.91 22.88 -8.62
CA ILE A 304 -7.80 23.31 -7.81
C ILE A 304 -6.53 22.67 -8.33
N GLN A 305 -5.50 23.49 -8.45
CA GLN A 305 -4.15 23.07 -8.83
C GLN A 305 -3.13 23.62 -7.84
N TYR A 306 -1.95 23.01 -7.79
CA TYR A 306 -0.84 23.47 -6.97
C TYR A 306 0.44 23.58 -7.78
N SER A 307 1.40 24.36 -7.27
CA SER A 307 2.74 24.48 -7.80
C SER A 307 3.71 24.58 -6.63
N ASP A 308 4.82 23.86 -6.70
CA ASP A 308 5.85 23.84 -5.68
C ASP A 308 7.06 24.67 -6.10
N SER A 309 7.76 25.22 -5.12
CA SER A 309 8.97 26.03 -5.29
C SER A 309 9.99 25.71 -4.19
N PRO A 310 11.28 25.59 -4.49
CA PRO A 310 12.30 25.45 -3.47
C PRO A 310 12.58 26.74 -2.68
N ASP A 311 12.30 27.90 -3.25
CA ASP A 311 12.75 29.23 -2.77
C ASP A 311 11.64 30.28 -2.68
N ASN A 312 10.37 29.90 -2.92
CA ASN A 312 9.20 30.79 -2.97
C ASN A 312 9.24 31.83 -4.12
N SER A 313 10.14 31.68 -5.09
CA SER A 313 10.29 32.56 -6.26
C SER A 313 10.24 31.81 -7.58
N ASN A 314 10.99 30.71 -7.69
CA ASN A 314 11.02 29.84 -8.86
C ASN A 314 9.98 28.72 -8.74
N TRP A 315 8.89 28.87 -9.46
CA TRP A 315 7.73 27.96 -9.36
C TRP A 315 7.72 26.93 -10.48
N GLY A 316 7.47 25.68 -10.12
CA GLY A 316 7.27 24.60 -11.08
C GLY A 316 5.93 24.71 -11.83
N ALA A 317 5.69 23.75 -12.72
CA ALA A 317 4.43 23.63 -13.44
C ALA A 317 3.22 23.47 -12.47
N TRP A 318 2.05 23.93 -12.91
CA TRP A 318 0.81 23.69 -12.19
C TRP A 318 0.35 22.24 -12.37
N LEU A 319 0.14 21.56 -11.25
CA LEU A 319 -0.32 20.18 -11.19
C LEU A 319 -1.77 20.12 -10.67
N ALA A 320 -2.57 19.26 -11.23
CA ALA A 320 -3.94 19.04 -10.77
C ALA A 320 -3.94 18.50 -9.33
N LEU A 321 -4.82 19.05 -8.49
CA LEU A 321 -4.97 18.60 -7.10
C LEU A 321 -6.34 17.96 -6.88
N ALA A 322 -7.42 18.68 -7.13
CA ALA A 322 -8.77 18.23 -6.84
C ALA A 322 -9.82 18.99 -7.64
N ILE A 323 -11.00 18.36 -7.75
CA ILE A 323 -12.26 19.02 -8.13
C ILE A 323 -13.16 18.93 -6.91
N VAL A 324 -13.61 20.08 -6.41
CA VAL A 324 -14.54 20.18 -5.27
C VAL A 324 -15.93 20.44 -5.79
N ASN A 325 -16.80 19.44 -5.73
CA ASN A 325 -18.20 19.53 -6.20
C ASN A 325 -19.06 20.27 -5.16
N THR A 326 -19.31 21.52 -5.42
CA THR A 326 -20.19 22.38 -4.62
C THR A 326 -20.67 23.57 -5.47
N SER A 327 -21.91 23.97 -5.27
CA SER A 327 -22.49 25.19 -5.88
C SER A 327 -22.32 26.43 -5.00
N ALA A 328 -21.78 26.31 -3.80
CA ALA A 328 -21.56 27.43 -2.89
C ALA A 328 -20.51 28.40 -3.45
N THR A 329 -20.67 29.70 -3.14
CA THR A 329 -19.72 30.76 -3.55
C THR A 329 -18.42 30.79 -2.75
N SER A 330 -18.33 29.95 -1.73
CA SER A 330 -17.14 29.74 -0.89
C SER A 330 -17.05 28.29 -0.43
N SER A 331 -15.85 27.80 -0.16
CA SER A 331 -15.65 26.48 0.43
C SER A 331 -14.22 26.34 0.98
N ILE A 332 -13.92 25.17 1.52
CA ILE A 332 -12.62 24.81 2.08
C ILE A 332 -12.19 23.43 1.60
N LEU A 333 -10.88 23.18 1.58
CA LEU A 333 -10.28 21.89 1.27
C LEU A 333 -9.04 21.66 2.14
N ASN A 334 -8.93 20.48 2.76
CA ASN A 334 -7.68 20.07 3.40
C ASN A 334 -6.66 19.68 2.34
N VAL A 335 -5.52 20.34 2.36
CA VAL A 335 -4.43 20.15 1.38
C VAL A 335 -3.10 19.88 2.08
N SER A 336 -2.27 19.02 1.51
CA SER A 336 -0.95 18.75 2.04
C SER A 336 0.06 19.83 1.63
N PRO A 337 1.03 20.17 2.50
CA PRO A 337 2.18 20.97 2.12
C PRO A 337 3.04 20.21 1.09
N PRO A 338 4.11 20.82 0.54
CA PRO A 338 5.06 20.13 -0.33
C PRO A 338 5.59 18.84 0.29
N ALA A 339 5.93 17.85 -0.53
CA ALA A 339 6.57 16.62 -0.05
C ALA A 339 7.99 16.88 0.46
N THR A 340 8.73 17.73 -0.23
CA THR A 340 10.11 18.08 0.11
C THR A 340 10.16 19.13 1.21
N ARG A 341 10.92 18.85 2.27
CA ARG A 341 11.11 19.77 3.38
C ARG A 341 11.79 21.06 2.93
N GLY A 342 11.33 22.18 3.46
CA GLY A 342 11.82 23.49 3.11
C GLY A 342 11.17 24.12 1.88
N HIS A 343 10.56 23.32 1.01
CA HIS A 343 9.87 23.81 -0.17
C HIS A 343 8.56 24.49 0.18
N TYR A 344 8.09 25.34 -0.73
CA TYR A 344 6.87 26.10 -0.66
C TYR A 344 5.85 25.56 -1.66
N ARG A 345 4.55 25.66 -1.34
CA ARG A 345 3.43 25.34 -2.20
C ARG A 345 2.46 26.50 -2.26
N ARG A 346 2.07 26.88 -3.47
CA ARG A 346 0.96 27.77 -3.74
C ARG A 346 -0.16 27.02 -4.46
N PHE A 347 -1.32 27.57 -4.40
CA PHE A 347 -2.49 26.98 -5.04
C PHE A 347 -3.08 27.96 -6.03
N ARG A 348 -3.80 27.45 -7.02
CA ARG A 348 -4.73 28.24 -7.81
C ARG A 348 -6.06 27.53 -7.93
N ILE A 349 -7.09 28.31 -8.06
CA ILE A 349 -8.46 27.82 -8.09
C ILE A 349 -9.24 28.56 -9.18
N ARG A 350 -10.10 27.85 -9.89
CA ARG A 350 -11.09 28.45 -10.80
C ARG A 350 -12.47 27.88 -10.55
N THR A 351 -13.48 28.67 -10.84
CA THR A 351 -14.88 28.28 -10.76
C THR A 351 -15.28 27.56 -12.04
N ARG A 352 -15.93 26.42 -11.92
CA ARG A 352 -16.53 25.65 -13.01
C ARG A 352 -18.04 25.78 -12.96
N GLY A 353 -18.66 25.96 -14.11
CA GLY A 353 -20.10 26.13 -14.23
C GLY A 353 -20.75 25.11 -15.14
N THR A 354 -22.09 25.17 -15.21
CA THR A 354 -22.94 24.27 -16.01
C THR A 354 -22.73 24.41 -17.51
N ALA A 355 -22.22 25.55 -17.99
CA ALA A 355 -22.06 25.84 -19.42
C ALA A 355 -20.80 25.18 -20.04
N GLY A 356 -19.96 24.56 -19.24
CA GLY A 356 -18.78 23.82 -19.74
C GLY A 356 -17.46 24.58 -19.64
N GLU A 357 -16.38 23.95 -20.11
CA GLU A 357 -15.01 24.40 -19.84
C GLU A 357 -14.65 25.78 -20.40
N VAL A 358 -15.19 26.13 -21.56
CA VAL A 358 -14.96 27.45 -22.20
C VAL A 358 -15.46 28.62 -21.32
N TYR A 359 -16.36 28.35 -20.39
CA TYR A 359 -16.97 29.32 -19.47
C TYR A 359 -16.53 29.15 -18.02
N TYR A 360 -15.48 28.44 -17.75
CA TYR A 360 -14.85 28.46 -16.44
C TYR A 360 -14.27 29.85 -16.20
N SER A 361 -14.13 30.21 -14.93
CA SER A 361 -13.47 31.46 -14.59
C SER A 361 -11.97 31.44 -14.91
N ASP A 362 -11.37 32.61 -14.87
CA ASP A 362 -9.90 32.72 -14.72
C ASP A 362 -9.46 32.09 -13.42
N TRP A 363 -8.15 31.86 -13.31
CA TRP A 363 -7.51 31.30 -12.14
C TRP A 363 -7.23 32.39 -11.09
N THR A 364 -7.65 32.18 -9.85
CA THR A 364 -7.18 32.93 -8.69
C THR A 364 -6.05 32.17 -8.00
N ILE A 365 -4.92 32.79 -7.82
CA ILE A 365 -3.77 32.25 -7.10
C ILE A 365 -3.92 32.58 -5.61
N SER A 366 -3.52 31.67 -4.72
CA SER A 366 -3.54 31.91 -3.28
C SER A 366 -2.64 33.08 -2.90
N SER A 367 -3.14 33.95 -2.01
CA SER A 367 -2.44 35.15 -1.56
C SER A 367 -1.23 34.86 -0.68
N ASN A 368 -1.16 33.64 -0.13
CA ASN A 368 -0.05 33.13 0.65
C ASN A 368 0.32 31.70 0.22
N THR A 369 1.45 31.25 0.71
CA THR A 369 2.04 29.94 0.42
C THR A 369 2.20 29.16 1.71
N VAL A 370 2.19 27.83 1.64
CA VAL A 370 2.56 26.96 2.76
C VAL A 370 3.96 26.38 2.51
N ARG A 371 4.83 26.50 3.50
CA ARG A 371 6.16 25.89 3.50
C ARG A 371 6.13 24.58 4.27
N LYS A 372 6.73 23.53 3.75
CA LYS A 372 6.96 22.29 4.50
C LYS A 372 8.05 22.52 5.54
N ASN A 373 7.75 22.17 6.79
CA ASN A 373 8.69 22.33 7.88
C ASN A 373 10.01 21.58 7.62
N ILE A 374 11.13 22.21 7.95
CA ILE A 374 12.45 21.58 8.04
C ILE A 374 12.62 21.06 9.46
N LEU A 375 12.96 19.78 9.61
CA LEU A 375 13.18 19.17 10.92
C LEU A 375 14.31 19.88 11.67
N PRO A 376 14.25 19.95 12.98
CA PRO A 376 15.39 20.36 13.78
C PRO A 376 16.53 19.32 13.60
N ILE A 377 17.75 19.80 13.61
CA ILE A 377 18.94 18.94 13.64
C ILE A 377 19.19 18.55 15.09
N PRO A 378 19.35 17.27 15.41
CA PRO A 378 19.60 16.82 16.76
C PRO A 378 20.94 17.35 17.29
N PRO A 379 21.20 17.28 18.59
CA PRO A 379 22.49 17.66 19.16
C PRO A 379 23.64 16.95 18.45
N THR A 380 24.71 17.69 18.16
CA THR A 380 25.94 17.10 17.59
C THR A 380 26.78 16.43 18.67
N ILE A 381 26.64 16.88 19.92
CA ILE A 381 27.28 16.28 21.09
C ILE A 381 26.19 15.87 22.08
N PHE A 382 26.22 14.63 22.48
CA PHE A 382 25.40 14.10 23.57
C PHE A 382 26.24 13.13 24.38
N SER A 383 26.46 13.45 25.66
CA SER A 383 27.33 12.68 26.54
C SER A 383 26.69 12.41 27.89
N ALA A 384 27.10 11.29 28.50
CA ALA A 384 26.77 10.89 29.84
C ALA A 384 28.05 10.79 30.66
N ASN A 385 28.11 11.45 31.83
CA ASN A 385 29.30 11.53 32.68
C ASN A 385 28.96 11.28 34.15
N PRO A 386 29.86 10.61 34.88
CA PRO A 386 31.10 9.95 34.39
C PRO A 386 30.81 8.65 33.63
N PRO A 387 31.77 8.14 32.82
CA PRO A 387 31.58 6.90 32.05
C PRO A 387 31.52 5.65 32.95
N ILE A 388 32.20 5.67 34.11
CA ILE A 388 32.06 4.71 35.18
C ILE A 388 31.65 5.48 36.45
N TYR A 389 30.63 4.98 37.14
CA TYR A 389 30.05 5.71 38.28
C TYR A 389 29.68 4.81 39.45
N GLU A 390 29.89 5.33 40.65
CA GLU A 390 29.40 4.76 41.92
C GLU A 390 28.18 5.50 42.47
N ALA A 391 28.05 6.77 42.10
CA ALA A 391 26.95 7.61 42.55
C ALA A 391 25.58 7.10 42.05
N ASN A 392 24.53 7.61 42.66
CA ASN A 392 23.16 7.29 42.28
C ASN A 392 22.67 8.07 41.09
N THR A 393 23.43 9.07 40.64
CA THR A 393 23.07 9.97 39.52
C THR A 393 24.26 10.15 38.59
N ILE A 394 23.93 10.43 37.34
CA ILE A 394 24.87 10.83 36.29
C ILE A 394 24.39 12.10 35.60
N ASN A 395 25.29 12.85 34.99
CA ASN A 395 24.96 14.04 34.23
C ASN A 395 24.92 13.74 32.72
N LEU A 396 23.78 14.01 32.09
CA LEU A 396 23.63 14.05 30.66
C LEU A 396 23.88 15.50 30.19
N SER A 397 24.62 15.70 29.13
CA SER A 397 24.82 17.01 28.54
C SER A 397 24.72 16.93 27.02
N TRP A 398 24.16 17.97 26.40
CA TRP A 398 24.04 18.06 24.94
C TRP A 398 24.29 19.47 24.45
N SER A 399 24.77 19.57 23.22
CA SER A 399 25.00 20.84 22.53
C SER A 399 25.00 20.68 21.01
N GLY A 400 24.94 21.81 20.29
CA GLY A 400 24.99 21.81 18.84
C GLY A 400 23.66 21.46 18.17
N THR A 401 22.53 21.58 18.87
CA THR A 401 21.19 21.48 18.27
C THR A 401 20.94 22.68 17.37
N VAL A 402 20.41 22.46 16.17
CA VAL A 402 20.01 23.55 15.29
C VAL A 402 18.49 23.50 15.07
N PRO A 403 17.75 24.57 15.34
CA PRO A 403 16.34 24.63 15.01
C PRO A 403 16.16 24.50 13.49
N GLY A 404 15.08 23.86 13.06
CA GLY A 404 14.67 23.83 11.66
C GLY A 404 14.03 25.16 11.23
N THR A 405 12.90 25.10 10.57
CA THR A 405 12.11 26.30 10.26
C THR A 405 11.15 26.67 11.39
N SER A 406 10.90 25.76 12.30
CA SER A 406 10.11 25.95 13.51
C SER A 406 11.01 25.94 14.75
N ALA A 407 10.66 26.71 15.78
CA ALA A 407 11.42 26.79 17.02
C ALA A 407 11.46 25.44 17.76
N ILE A 408 12.55 25.22 18.50
CA ILE A 408 12.65 24.06 19.40
C ILE A 408 11.56 24.18 20.48
N LYS A 409 10.84 23.08 20.75
CA LYS A 409 9.81 22.94 21.77
C LYS A 409 10.32 22.15 22.95
N GLN A 410 10.96 21.02 22.69
CA GLN A 410 11.36 20.08 23.74
C GLN A 410 12.42 19.09 23.28
N TYR A 411 13.05 18.43 24.26
CA TYR A 411 13.94 17.28 24.06
C TYR A 411 13.30 16.04 24.69
N VAL A 412 13.40 14.92 24.00
CA VAL A 412 12.97 13.61 24.51
C VAL A 412 14.21 12.75 24.72
N ILE A 413 14.42 12.31 25.97
CA ILE A 413 15.53 11.45 26.34
C ILE A 413 14.98 10.07 26.67
N GLN A 414 15.64 9.05 26.16
CA GLN A 414 15.34 7.64 26.39
C GLN A 414 16.59 6.93 26.84
N GLN A 415 16.41 5.82 27.55
CA GLN A 415 17.52 4.97 28.02
C GLN A 415 17.39 3.54 27.51
N SER A 416 18.53 2.89 27.39
CA SER A 416 18.65 1.46 27.08
C SER A 416 19.72 0.88 28.00
N ILE A 417 19.51 -0.32 28.52
CA ILE A 417 20.39 -0.99 29.47
C ILE A 417 20.91 -2.30 28.88
N SER A 418 22.08 -2.69 29.34
CA SER A 418 22.74 -3.93 28.95
C SER A 418 23.45 -4.56 30.16
N THR A 419 23.60 -5.87 30.17
CA THR A 419 24.38 -6.62 31.17
C THR A 419 25.82 -6.89 30.69
N ASP A 420 26.08 -6.77 29.40
CA ASP A 420 27.36 -7.13 28.76
C ASP A 420 27.97 -6.00 27.91
N GLY A 421 27.26 -4.86 27.80
CA GLY A 421 27.66 -3.73 26.95
C GLY A 421 27.49 -3.97 25.45
N VAL A 422 27.05 -5.14 25.03
CA VAL A 422 26.89 -5.56 23.63
C VAL A 422 25.41 -5.74 23.29
N ASN A 423 24.68 -6.53 24.06
CA ASN A 423 23.26 -6.81 23.87
C ASN A 423 22.42 -5.80 24.66
N TRP A 424 21.64 -4.98 23.94
CA TRP A 424 20.92 -3.86 24.51
C TRP A 424 19.41 -4.08 24.53
N SER A 425 18.79 -3.68 25.64
CA SER A 425 17.32 -3.62 25.70
C SER A 425 16.75 -2.62 24.69
N ALA A 426 15.44 -2.73 24.42
CA ALA A 426 14.72 -1.65 23.73
C ALA A 426 14.85 -0.32 24.51
N TYR A 427 14.90 0.80 23.80
CA TYR A 427 14.89 2.11 24.44
C TYR A 427 13.54 2.40 25.11
N VAL A 428 13.58 2.80 26.36
CA VAL A 428 12.40 3.24 27.12
C VAL A 428 12.50 4.74 27.42
N ALA A 429 11.35 5.41 27.47
CA ALA A 429 11.28 6.83 27.78
C ALA A 429 11.84 7.08 29.19
N LEU A 430 12.74 8.06 29.29
CA LEU A 430 13.28 8.52 30.57
C LEU A 430 12.62 9.82 30.99
N THR A 431 12.65 10.84 30.13
CA THR A 431 12.06 12.14 30.42
C THR A 431 11.88 12.98 29.16
N THR A 432 11.06 14.03 29.30
CA THR A 432 10.90 15.10 28.30
C THR A 432 11.26 16.43 28.97
N ILE A 433 12.09 17.21 28.30
CA ILE A 433 12.55 18.53 28.79
C ILE A 433 11.95 19.59 27.88
N ILE A 434 11.07 20.43 28.40
CA ILE A 434 10.55 21.60 27.70
C ILE A 434 11.63 22.68 27.71
N SER A 435 12.21 22.97 26.57
CA SER A 435 13.27 23.97 26.40
C SER A 435 13.40 24.37 24.95
N SER A 436 13.62 25.66 24.71
CA SER A 436 13.95 26.23 23.40
C SER A 436 15.45 26.39 23.17
N ASN A 437 16.28 26.10 24.16
CA ASN A 437 17.74 26.26 24.08
C ASN A 437 18.37 25.22 23.14
N THR A 438 19.48 25.55 22.50
CA THR A 438 20.21 24.65 21.61
C THR A 438 21.20 23.73 22.33
N SER A 439 21.33 23.87 23.64
CA SER A 439 22.17 23.07 24.51
C SER A 439 21.54 22.94 25.89
N GLY A 440 21.99 21.96 26.65
CA GLY A 440 21.51 21.78 28.02
C GLY A 440 22.24 20.66 28.75
N SER A 441 21.85 20.49 30.00
CA SER A 441 22.29 19.37 30.84
C SER A 441 21.16 18.93 31.76
N LEU A 442 21.22 17.68 32.18
CA LEU A 442 20.25 17.07 33.05
C LEU A 442 20.93 16.03 33.92
N GLN A 443 20.72 16.12 35.24
CA GLN A 443 21.08 15.04 36.14
C GLN A 443 19.95 14.02 36.17
N VAL A 444 20.27 12.74 35.96
CA VAL A 444 19.32 11.64 35.94
C VAL A 444 19.70 10.57 36.94
N ASN A 445 18.70 9.85 37.44
CA ASN A 445 18.97 8.68 38.27
C ASN A 445 19.62 7.58 37.39
N ALA A 446 20.71 7.04 37.91
CA ALA A 446 21.47 6.00 37.25
C ALA A 446 21.01 4.60 37.69
N SER A 447 21.36 3.56 36.98
CA SER A 447 21.15 2.17 37.39
C SER A 447 21.88 1.92 38.71
N GLN A 448 21.23 1.21 39.64
CA GLN A 448 21.83 0.80 40.91
C GLN A 448 22.33 -0.66 40.87
N ILE A 449 22.16 -1.34 39.74
CA ILE A 449 22.59 -2.73 39.61
C ILE A 449 24.06 -2.73 39.16
N ALA A 450 24.90 -3.36 39.98
CA ALA A 450 26.32 -3.51 39.76
C ALA A 450 26.61 -4.10 38.36
N GLY A 451 27.63 -3.62 37.66
CA GLY A 451 28.06 -4.06 36.33
C GLY A 451 27.14 -3.67 35.21
N ARG A 452 26.00 -3.02 35.48
CA ARG A 452 25.01 -2.63 34.48
C ARG A 452 25.53 -1.51 33.60
N TYR A 453 25.48 -1.72 32.28
CA TYR A 453 25.74 -0.70 31.26
C TYR A 453 24.44 0.04 30.93
N THR A 454 24.55 1.35 30.75
CA THR A 454 23.43 2.20 30.32
C THR A 454 23.92 3.13 29.21
N ARG A 455 23.09 3.36 28.22
CA ARG A 455 23.27 4.40 27.21
C ARG A 455 21.96 5.15 27.02
N TYR A 456 22.09 6.38 26.60
CA TYR A 456 20.95 7.27 26.41
C TYR A 456 20.86 7.67 24.95
N ARG A 457 19.66 8.04 24.52
CA ARG A 457 19.48 8.72 23.25
C ARG A 457 18.59 9.94 23.43
N ILE A 458 18.85 10.97 22.63
CA ILE A 458 18.14 12.22 22.67
C ILE A 458 17.61 12.58 21.30
N SER A 459 16.39 13.07 21.22
CA SER A 459 15.84 13.73 20.04
C SER A 459 15.26 15.08 20.43
N VAL A 460 15.16 15.97 19.47
CA VAL A 460 14.54 17.28 19.62
C VAL A 460 13.24 17.35 18.85
N THR A 461 12.22 17.96 19.43
CA THR A 461 10.92 18.20 18.84
C THR A 461 10.73 19.71 18.69
N ASP A 462 10.23 20.16 17.55
CA ASP A 462 9.95 21.57 17.30
C ASP A 462 8.49 21.95 17.67
N ALA A 463 8.14 23.23 17.49
CA ALA A 463 6.81 23.76 17.84
C ALA A 463 5.67 23.22 16.92
N LEU A 464 5.99 22.54 15.83
CA LEU A 464 5.05 21.85 14.98
C LEU A 464 5.03 20.32 15.22
N ASP A 465 5.58 19.89 16.36
CA ASP A 465 5.68 18.49 16.78
C ASP A 465 6.49 17.59 15.84
N ALA A 466 7.33 18.20 14.97
CA ALA A 466 8.24 17.46 14.12
C ALA A 466 9.49 17.06 14.91
N VAL A 467 9.91 15.81 14.79
CA VAL A 467 10.94 15.18 15.61
C VAL A 467 12.19 14.91 14.78
N SER A 468 13.36 15.25 15.34
CA SER A 468 14.66 14.92 14.75
C SER A 468 14.97 13.42 14.83
N ALA A 469 16.03 12.99 14.17
CA ALA A 469 16.67 11.71 14.48
C ALA A 469 17.16 11.67 15.93
N PHE A 470 17.37 10.47 16.47
CA PHE A 470 18.00 10.28 17.78
C PHE A 470 19.53 10.31 17.64
N VAL A 471 20.18 10.93 18.63
CA VAL A 471 21.63 10.81 18.86
C VAL A 471 21.86 10.03 20.14
N VAL A 472 22.82 9.11 20.11
CA VAL A 472 23.13 8.22 21.24
C VAL A 472 24.35 8.75 21.98
N SER A 473 24.32 8.69 23.33
CA SER A 473 25.45 9.03 24.19
C SER A 473 26.55 7.96 24.15
N ASN A 474 27.69 8.27 24.76
CA ASN A 474 28.59 7.23 25.23
C ASN A 474 27.87 6.29 26.22
N THR A 475 28.41 5.10 26.36
CA THR A 475 27.97 4.12 27.36
C THR A 475 28.54 4.50 28.74
N VAL A 476 27.75 4.32 29.78
CA VAL A 476 28.17 4.44 31.18
C VAL A 476 27.96 3.10 31.88
N LYS A 477 28.85 2.76 32.84
CA LYS A 477 28.80 1.52 33.61
C LYS A 477 28.66 1.81 35.11
N LYS A 478 27.72 1.13 35.77
CA LYS A 478 27.61 1.16 37.23
C LYS A 478 28.74 0.38 37.82
N ASN A 479 29.54 1.03 38.63
CA ASN A 479 30.57 0.43 39.49
C ASN A 479 30.06 0.28 40.90
N SER A 480 30.45 -0.80 41.56
CA SER A 480 30.20 -1.04 42.97
C SER A 480 31.45 -1.61 43.59
N PRO A 481 31.93 -1.08 44.71
CA PRO A 481 33.13 -1.59 45.35
C PRO A 481 33.03 -3.09 45.63
N PRO A 482 34.14 -3.83 45.58
CA PRO A 482 34.13 -5.20 45.98
C PRO A 482 33.71 -5.36 47.45
N ALA A 483 33.20 -6.52 47.80
CA ALA A 483 32.95 -6.84 49.21
C ALA A 483 34.29 -6.94 49.95
N ALA A 484 34.22 -6.68 51.27
CA ALA A 484 35.40 -6.84 52.13
C ALA A 484 36.02 -8.24 52.01
N PRO A 485 37.34 -8.35 52.00
CA PRO A 485 37.99 -9.67 52.00
C PRO A 485 37.68 -10.44 53.30
N VAL A 486 37.62 -11.75 53.19
CA VAL A 486 37.58 -12.61 54.36
C VAL A 486 39.02 -12.85 54.82
N VAL A 487 39.29 -12.49 56.08
CA VAL A 487 40.60 -12.70 56.71
C VAL A 487 40.53 -13.96 57.51
N ASP A 488 41.09 -15.04 56.98
CA ASP A 488 41.08 -16.38 57.60
C ASP A 488 42.08 -16.45 58.76
N CYS A 489 43.19 -15.73 58.66
CA CYS A 489 44.13 -15.50 59.75
C CYS A 489 44.91 -14.18 59.55
N PRO A 490 45.30 -13.47 60.63
CA PRO A 490 45.05 -13.83 62.04
C PRO A 490 43.63 -13.55 62.49
N MET A 491 43.17 -14.30 63.47
CA MET A 491 42.02 -13.86 64.25
C MET A 491 42.46 -12.73 65.21
N SER A 492 41.60 -11.72 65.36
CA SER A 492 41.95 -10.54 66.14
C SER A 492 42.32 -10.88 67.60
N GLY A 493 43.41 -10.31 68.11
CA GLY A 493 43.93 -10.52 69.44
C GLY A 493 44.77 -11.76 69.65
N ASN A 494 45.09 -12.47 68.56
CA ASN A 494 45.91 -13.69 68.63
C ASN A 494 47.43 -13.41 68.61
N PHE A 495 48.19 -14.43 68.80
CA PHE A 495 49.64 -14.37 69.02
C PHE A 495 50.40 -15.26 68.03
N THR A 496 51.52 -14.79 67.51
CA THR A 496 52.50 -15.57 66.80
C THR A 496 53.89 -15.36 67.36
N TYR A 497 54.81 -16.22 66.99
CA TYR A 497 56.22 -16.09 67.30
C TYR A 497 57.06 -15.87 66.03
N ASN A 498 56.40 -15.88 64.91
CA ASN A 498 57.02 -15.65 63.59
C ASN A 498 57.18 -14.14 63.38
N PRO A 499 58.41 -13.62 63.20
CA PRO A 499 58.64 -12.21 62.95
C PRO A 499 58.18 -11.81 61.52
N THR A 500 58.02 -12.76 60.62
CA THR A 500 57.49 -12.57 59.26
C THR A 500 56.11 -13.25 59.12
N PRO A 501 55.07 -12.72 59.79
CA PRO A 501 53.83 -13.43 59.87
C PRO A 501 53.13 -13.55 58.51
N ARG A 502 52.40 -14.65 58.34
CA ARG A 502 51.57 -14.93 57.17
C ARG A 502 50.14 -14.55 57.47
N PHE A 503 49.54 -13.80 56.54
CA PHE A 503 48.13 -13.45 56.60
C PHE A 503 47.36 -14.18 55.49
N MET A 504 46.35 -14.95 55.85
CA MET A 504 45.52 -15.71 54.91
C MET A 504 44.29 -14.93 54.59
N ILE A 505 44.09 -14.64 53.32
CA ILE A 505 43.07 -13.75 52.79
C ILE A 505 42.30 -14.43 51.71
N THR A 506 40.99 -14.36 51.76
CA THR A 506 40.13 -14.76 50.67
C THR A 506 39.47 -13.50 50.11
N THR A 507 39.61 -13.24 48.81
CA THR A 507 39.01 -12.05 48.17
C THR A 507 37.51 -12.03 48.33
N GLY A 508 36.94 -10.86 48.49
CA GLY A 508 35.50 -10.63 48.54
C GLY A 508 34.82 -10.91 47.21
N ILE A 509 33.51 -10.71 47.18
CA ILE A 509 32.72 -10.76 45.89
C ILE A 509 32.83 -9.43 45.20
N GLU A 510 33.30 -9.40 43.99
CA GLU A 510 33.27 -8.26 43.09
C GLU A 510 31.95 -8.31 42.30
N PRO A 511 30.98 -7.37 42.56
CA PRO A 511 29.64 -7.50 42.02
C PRO A 511 29.52 -7.13 40.54
N ASP A 512 30.53 -6.46 39.98
CA ASP A 512 30.54 -5.96 38.60
C ASP A 512 31.23 -6.90 37.62
N GLY A 513 31.73 -8.06 38.13
CA GLY A 513 32.44 -9.07 37.33
C GLY A 513 33.84 -8.67 36.93
N GLN A 514 34.42 -7.69 37.60
CA GLN A 514 35.80 -7.23 37.41
C GLN A 514 36.74 -8.13 38.19
N THR A 515 38.02 -7.94 37.95
CA THR A 515 39.05 -8.43 38.84
C THR A 515 39.30 -7.43 39.98
N GLN A 516 39.89 -7.86 41.07
CA GLN A 516 40.16 -7.02 42.21
C GLN A 516 41.62 -7.15 42.65
N ILE A 517 42.08 -6.14 43.35
CA ILE A 517 43.41 -6.06 43.93
C ILE A 517 43.26 -6.22 45.47
N VAL A 518 44.03 -7.11 46.08
CA VAL A 518 44.08 -7.22 47.54
C VAL A 518 45.15 -6.27 48.07
N GLU A 519 44.79 -5.44 49.03
CA GLU A 519 45.70 -4.54 49.74
C GLU A 519 45.81 -4.91 51.21
N VAL A 520 47.02 -4.83 51.70
CA VAL A 520 47.39 -5.09 53.10
C VAL A 520 48.21 -3.90 53.61
N LYS A 521 47.86 -3.42 54.78
CA LYS A 521 48.60 -2.38 55.51
C LYS A 521 48.88 -2.84 56.95
N ILE A 522 50.12 -2.73 57.36
CA ILE A 522 50.54 -3.10 58.73
C ILE A 522 50.88 -1.79 59.45
N ASP A 523 50.27 -1.61 60.64
CA ASP A 523 50.41 -0.43 61.46
C ASP A 523 50.18 0.90 60.67
N SER A 524 51.14 1.81 60.79
CA SER A 524 51.16 3.08 60.02
C SER A 524 51.93 2.99 58.71
N GLY A 525 52.35 1.78 58.27
CA GLY A 525 53.08 1.58 57.04
C GLY A 525 52.23 1.84 55.79
N PRO A 526 52.85 1.82 54.57
CA PRO A 526 52.14 1.95 53.31
C PRO A 526 51.28 0.73 53.03
N TRP A 527 50.25 0.92 52.17
CA TRP A 527 49.54 -0.18 51.56
C TRP A 527 50.47 -0.98 50.66
N GLN A 528 50.39 -2.28 50.74
CA GLN A 528 51.06 -3.26 49.90
C GLN A 528 49.96 -4.00 49.13
N ASN A 529 50.06 -4.14 47.82
CA ASN A 529 49.00 -4.73 47.07
C ASN A 529 49.48 -5.89 46.19
N SER A 530 48.54 -6.72 45.74
CA SER A 530 48.80 -7.94 45.01
C SER A 530 49.35 -7.72 43.60
N VAL A 531 49.32 -6.51 43.07
CA VAL A 531 49.82 -6.13 41.71
C VAL A 531 51.23 -5.56 41.82
N ASP A 532 51.46 -4.58 42.75
CA ASP A 532 52.72 -3.84 42.83
C ASP A 532 53.77 -4.57 43.68
N ASN A 533 53.33 -5.46 44.59
CA ASN A 533 54.20 -6.25 45.48
C ASN A 533 53.99 -7.76 45.30
N PRO A 534 54.08 -8.28 44.08
CA PRO A 534 53.70 -9.67 43.77
C PRO A 534 54.49 -10.70 44.55
N GLU A 535 55.73 -10.37 44.98
CA GLU A 535 56.62 -11.24 45.79
C GLU A 535 56.12 -11.46 47.23
N ARG A 536 55.16 -10.61 47.68
CA ARG A 536 54.57 -10.70 49.02
C ARG A 536 53.30 -11.56 49.04
N PHE A 537 52.74 -11.87 47.88
CA PHE A 537 51.48 -12.60 47.78
C PHE A 537 51.71 -13.96 47.14
N SER A 538 51.16 -15.00 47.73
CA SER A 538 51.27 -16.37 47.19
C SER A 538 50.53 -16.48 45.85
N VAL A 539 49.40 -15.80 45.71
CA VAL A 539 48.68 -15.56 44.48
C VAL A 539 48.63 -14.05 44.25
N SER A 540 49.29 -13.55 43.24
CA SER A 540 49.49 -12.11 42.98
C SER A 540 48.76 -11.65 41.72
N GLY A 541 48.78 -10.36 41.42
CA GLY A 541 48.13 -9.73 40.29
C GLY A 541 46.66 -9.35 40.57
N TYR A 542 45.90 -9.29 39.45
CA TYR A 542 44.46 -9.06 39.53
C TYR A 542 43.72 -10.35 39.84
N LEU A 543 43.00 -10.39 40.92
CA LEU A 543 42.39 -11.59 41.48
C LEU A 543 40.88 -11.64 41.20
N GLY A 544 40.35 -12.86 41.00
CA GLY A 544 38.90 -13.08 40.88
C GLY A 544 38.21 -13.19 42.23
N ASN A 545 36.91 -13.46 42.26
CA ASN A 545 36.09 -13.66 43.43
C ASN A 545 36.50 -14.97 44.19
N GLY A 546 36.60 -14.88 45.51
CA GLY A 546 36.87 -16.04 46.37
C GLY A 546 38.26 -16.63 46.16
N VAL A 547 39.20 -15.90 45.59
CA VAL A 547 40.58 -16.32 45.42
C VAL A 547 41.29 -16.24 46.79
N LYS A 548 41.92 -17.31 47.15
CA LYS A 548 42.74 -17.39 48.36
C LYS A 548 44.17 -16.98 48.06
N THR A 549 44.73 -16.12 48.88
CA THR A 549 46.13 -15.70 48.82
C THR A 549 46.74 -15.56 50.20
N ILE A 550 48.01 -15.82 50.36
CA ILE A 550 48.78 -15.61 51.58
C ILE A 550 49.66 -14.38 51.34
N TYR A 551 49.52 -13.36 52.21
CA TYR A 551 50.46 -12.24 52.25
C TYR A 551 51.52 -12.54 53.33
N GLN A 552 52.78 -12.46 52.98
CA GLN A 552 53.90 -12.58 53.90
C GLN A 552 54.49 -11.21 54.23
N ALA A 553 54.45 -10.87 55.50
CA ALA A 553 54.98 -9.59 55.98
C ALA A 553 56.48 -9.53 55.97
N GLU A 554 57.06 -8.33 55.89
CA GLU A 554 58.43 -8.03 56.27
C GLU A 554 58.64 -8.37 57.78
N PRO A 555 59.89 -8.55 58.23
CA PRO A 555 60.18 -8.75 59.65
C PRO A 555 59.64 -7.62 60.52
N LEU A 556 58.74 -7.99 61.45
CA LEU A 556 58.16 -7.08 62.42
C LEU A 556 58.83 -7.28 63.81
N SER A 557 58.85 -6.20 64.58
CA SER A 557 59.33 -6.25 65.94
C SER A 557 58.41 -7.08 66.87
N ALA A 558 58.91 -7.53 68.02
CA ALA A 558 58.05 -8.08 69.04
C ALA A 558 57.14 -6.96 69.58
N GLY A 559 55.87 -7.26 69.78
CA GLY A 559 54.88 -6.26 70.26
C GLY A 559 53.52 -6.46 69.60
N ASN A 560 52.62 -5.50 69.86
CA ASN A 560 51.28 -5.47 69.29
C ASN A 560 51.31 -4.80 67.93
N HIS A 561 50.68 -5.43 67.00
CA HIS A 561 50.53 -4.94 65.62
C HIS A 561 49.07 -4.90 65.20
N THR A 562 48.78 -3.99 64.27
CA THR A 562 47.49 -3.88 63.58
C THR A 562 47.70 -4.15 62.11
N VAL A 563 46.90 -5.01 61.50
CA VAL A 563 46.88 -5.21 60.04
C VAL A 563 45.52 -4.89 59.51
N THR A 564 45.47 -4.12 58.42
CA THR A 564 44.26 -3.71 57.73
C THR A 564 44.28 -4.31 56.33
N PHE A 565 43.15 -4.87 55.94
CA PHE A 565 42.94 -5.50 54.65
C PHE A 565 41.77 -4.80 53.91
N ARG A 566 41.89 -4.67 52.61
CA ARG A 566 40.80 -4.30 51.75
C ARG A 566 41.00 -4.88 50.34
N CYS A 567 39.92 -4.87 49.55
CA CYS A 567 39.98 -5.13 48.13
C CYS A 567 39.70 -3.84 47.35
N LEU A 568 40.38 -3.63 46.24
CA LEU A 568 40.06 -2.56 45.28
C LEU A 568 39.56 -3.21 44.00
N ASP A 569 38.63 -2.61 43.28
CA ASP A 569 38.31 -3.00 41.92
C ASP A 569 39.42 -2.57 40.92
N SER A 570 39.49 -3.23 39.79
CA SER A 570 40.56 -2.98 38.79
C SER A 570 40.28 -1.77 37.88
N ASP A 571 39.03 -1.24 37.83
CA ASP A 571 38.66 -0.19 36.90
C ASP A 571 38.90 1.20 37.46
N ILE A 572 38.41 1.50 38.66
CA ILE A 572 38.50 2.83 39.28
C ILE A 572 39.09 2.80 40.71
N GLU A 573 39.69 1.67 41.11
CA GLU A 573 40.32 1.49 42.40
C GLU A 573 39.38 1.78 43.60
N SER A 574 38.08 1.57 43.42
CA SER A 574 37.14 1.74 44.52
C SER A 574 37.34 0.65 45.58
N ALA A 575 37.46 1.08 46.80
CA ALA A 575 37.83 0.21 47.91
C ALA A 575 36.61 -0.44 48.59
N SER A 576 36.76 -1.70 48.92
CA SER A 576 35.85 -2.37 49.88
C SER A 576 35.93 -1.74 51.28
N THR A 577 35.05 -2.15 52.14
CA THR A 577 35.19 -1.90 53.60
C THR A 577 36.46 -2.54 54.10
N GLU A 578 37.20 -1.83 54.96
CA GLU A 578 38.43 -2.31 55.60
C GLU A 578 38.12 -3.36 56.63
N VAL A 579 38.91 -4.42 56.65
CA VAL A 579 38.92 -5.44 57.68
C VAL A 579 40.18 -5.27 58.54
N VAL A 580 40.01 -4.94 59.81
CA VAL A 580 41.11 -4.69 60.74
C VAL A 580 41.28 -5.89 61.67
N ARG A 581 42.52 -6.34 61.85
CA ARG A 581 42.87 -7.36 62.80
C ARG A 581 44.04 -6.86 63.67
N THR A 582 44.03 -7.22 64.96
CA THR A 582 45.18 -7.01 65.87
C THR A 582 45.82 -8.34 66.19
N PHE A 583 47.11 -8.37 66.25
CA PHE A 583 47.87 -9.56 66.68
C PHE A 583 49.13 -9.12 67.44
N THR A 584 49.73 -10.05 68.19
CA THR A 584 50.96 -9.79 68.96
C THR A 584 52.08 -10.75 68.58
N ILE A 585 53.21 -10.17 68.23
CA ILE A 585 54.43 -10.98 68.06
C ILE A 585 55.10 -11.10 69.41
N LEU A 586 55.25 -12.33 69.86
CA LEU A 586 55.86 -12.64 71.12
C LEU A 586 57.33 -13.06 70.88
N ALA A 587 58.18 -12.63 71.77
CA ALA A 587 59.50 -13.24 71.92
C ALA A 587 59.36 -14.71 72.42
N LEU A 588 60.18 -15.57 71.91
CA LEU A 588 60.16 -16.96 72.39
C LEU A 588 60.39 -17.02 73.87
N PRO A 589 59.55 -17.75 74.58
CA PRO A 589 59.51 -17.66 76.03
C PRO A 589 60.58 -18.46 76.79
N PHE A 590 61.57 -19.02 76.10
CA PHE A 590 62.60 -19.80 76.79
C PHE A 590 63.94 -19.64 76.09
N GLU A 591 65.01 -19.86 76.92
CA GLU A 591 66.42 -19.87 76.44
C GLU A 591 66.69 -20.94 75.45
N ILE A 592 67.71 -20.72 74.54
CA ILE A 592 68.20 -21.74 73.61
C ILE A 592 68.56 -23.00 74.38
N ILE A 593 67.94 -24.11 74.03
CA ILE A 593 68.22 -25.40 74.62
C ILE A 593 69.53 -25.96 73.99
N THR A 594 70.61 -25.78 74.68
CA THR A 594 71.96 -26.25 74.27
C THR A 594 72.16 -27.70 74.60
N ALA A 595 72.58 -28.49 73.63
CA ALA A 595 72.92 -29.91 73.83
C ALA A 595 73.97 -30.08 74.94
N ASN A 596 73.74 -31.02 75.83
CA ASN A 596 74.57 -31.34 77.00
C ASN A 596 74.71 -30.22 78.12
N VAL A 597 74.07 -29.07 77.93
CA VAL A 597 74.10 -27.93 78.90
C VAL A 597 72.74 -27.71 79.53
N THR A 598 71.66 -27.72 78.74
CA THR A 598 70.33 -27.42 79.22
C THR A 598 69.53 -28.69 79.54
N HIS A 599 69.08 -28.85 80.71
CA HIS A 599 68.16 -29.94 81.11
C HIS A 599 66.73 -29.59 80.69
N VAL A 600 66.13 -30.48 79.90
CA VAL A 600 64.70 -30.31 79.52
C VAL A 600 63.84 -30.55 80.76
N LYS A 601 63.10 -29.48 81.10
CA LYS A 601 62.21 -29.47 82.30
C LYS A 601 60.71 -29.59 81.84
N ALA A 602 59.84 -30.01 82.74
CA ALA A 602 58.41 -30.01 82.51
C ALA A 602 57.91 -28.66 82.04
N ALA A 603 58.48 -27.55 82.58
CA ALA A 603 58.16 -26.17 82.16
C ALA A 603 58.47 -25.96 80.66
N HIS A 604 59.51 -26.52 80.10
CA HIS A 604 59.77 -26.34 78.66
C HIS A 604 58.67 -26.98 77.75
N ILE A 605 58.22 -28.21 78.11
CA ILE A 605 57.09 -28.84 77.39
C ILE A 605 55.81 -28.06 77.59
N GLN A 606 55.52 -27.55 78.76
CA GLN A 606 54.32 -26.74 79.01
C GLN A 606 54.35 -25.42 78.23
N THR A 607 55.50 -24.76 78.18
CA THR A 607 55.70 -23.52 77.42
C THR A 607 55.52 -23.78 75.94
N LEU A 608 56.09 -24.90 75.34
CA LEU A 608 55.93 -25.32 73.96
C LEU A 608 54.44 -25.58 73.67
N ARG A 609 53.68 -26.29 74.49
CA ARG A 609 52.25 -26.55 74.33
C ARG A 609 51.47 -25.24 74.29
N THR A 610 51.82 -24.31 75.20
CA THR A 610 51.20 -22.99 75.23
C THR A 610 51.49 -22.20 73.99
N ALA A 611 52.75 -22.19 73.51
CA ALA A 611 53.17 -21.53 72.26
C ALA A 611 52.44 -22.10 71.05
N ILE A 612 52.36 -23.41 70.91
CA ILE A 612 51.67 -24.08 69.82
C ILE A 612 50.16 -23.75 69.81
N ASN A 613 49.50 -23.78 70.96
CA ASN A 613 48.10 -23.46 71.06
C ASN A 613 47.85 -21.98 70.70
N ARG A 614 48.75 -21.05 70.98
CA ARG A 614 48.68 -19.66 70.53
C ARG A 614 48.81 -19.57 68.98
N ILE A 615 49.77 -20.30 68.40
CA ILE A 615 49.89 -20.33 66.93
C ILE A 615 48.68 -21.00 66.28
N ARG A 616 48.18 -22.08 66.87
CA ARG A 616 46.93 -22.70 66.37
C ARG A 616 45.78 -21.71 66.40
N SER A 617 45.60 -20.94 67.45
CA SER A 617 44.61 -19.89 67.53
C SER A 617 44.84 -18.79 66.48
N TYR A 618 46.12 -18.40 66.23
CA TYR A 618 46.46 -17.45 65.18
C TYR A 618 45.94 -17.91 63.80
N TYR A 619 46.11 -19.21 63.46
CA TYR A 619 45.62 -19.82 62.23
C TYR A 619 44.19 -20.36 62.32
N ASN A 620 43.41 -19.89 63.28
CA ASN A 620 42.02 -20.28 63.47
C ASN A 620 41.78 -21.78 63.67
N LEU A 621 42.75 -22.47 64.19
CA LEU A 621 42.68 -23.89 64.58
C LEU A 621 42.30 -24.05 66.04
N SER A 622 41.43 -25.01 66.34
CA SER A 622 41.10 -25.37 67.73
C SER A 622 42.35 -25.72 68.49
N PRO A 623 42.45 -25.39 69.84
CA PRO A 623 43.56 -25.80 70.67
C PRO A 623 43.81 -27.30 70.57
N ALA A 624 45.08 -27.71 70.55
CA ALA A 624 45.41 -29.09 70.63
C ALA A 624 45.08 -29.64 72.05
N THR A 625 44.51 -30.82 72.05
CA THR A 625 44.23 -31.53 73.31
C THR A 625 45.41 -32.35 73.69
N TRP A 626 45.86 -32.22 74.95
CA TRP A 626 46.98 -32.92 75.54
C TRP A 626 46.45 -34.03 76.39
N LYS A 627 46.92 -35.27 76.27
CA LYS A 627 46.40 -36.39 77.07
C LYS A 627 46.80 -36.36 78.53
N GLU A 628 47.93 -35.74 78.82
CA GLU A 628 48.41 -35.63 80.21
C GLU A 628 48.75 -34.16 80.55
N ASP A 629 48.33 -33.71 81.67
CA ASP A 629 48.68 -32.38 82.23
C ASP A 629 50.12 -32.42 82.77
N ILE A 630 50.88 -31.40 82.46
CA ILE A 630 52.25 -31.23 82.96
C ILE A 630 52.27 -30.09 83.93
N ILE A 631 52.47 -30.34 85.20
CA ILE A 631 52.56 -29.33 86.21
C ILE A 631 54.06 -29.12 86.58
N ALA A 632 54.52 -27.86 86.33
CA ALA A 632 55.87 -27.45 86.66
C ALA A 632 56.21 -27.70 88.12
N GLY A 633 57.25 -28.32 88.46
CA GLY A 633 57.72 -28.64 89.87
C GLY A 633 57.01 -29.82 90.49
N LYS A 634 55.96 -30.42 89.89
CA LYS A 634 55.22 -31.55 90.48
C LYS A 634 55.25 -32.79 89.60
N THR A 635 55.34 -32.70 88.30
CA THR A 635 55.31 -33.83 87.38
C THR A 635 56.73 -34.21 86.92
N ALA A 636 57.21 -35.43 87.24
CA ALA A 636 58.35 -35.98 86.62
C ALA A 636 57.99 -36.35 85.16
N VAL A 637 58.66 -35.78 84.16
CA VAL A 637 58.37 -36.07 82.74
C VAL A 637 58.88 -37.48 82.47
N LYS A 638 58.08 -38.45 82.85
CA LYS A 638 58.41 -39.87 82.64
C LYS A 638 58.20 -40.35 81.26
N ASN A 639 57.21 -39.72 80.54
CA ASN A 639 56.78 -40.15 79.21
C ASN A 639 57.06 -39.09 78.11
N TRP A 640 58.19 -38.42 78.18
CA TRP A 640 58.50 -37.27 77.31
C TRP A 640 58.43 -37.60 75.82
N PRO A 641 58.75 -38.81 75.31
CA PRO A 641 58.55 -39.08 73.89
C PRO A 641 57.13 -38.91 73.45
N PHE A 642 56.17 -39.27 74.27
CA PHE A 642 54.77 -39.13 73.98
C PHE A 642 54.38 -37.66 73.90
N HIS A 643 54.84 -36.80 74.81
CA HIS A 643 54.56 -35.38 74.77
C HIS A 643 55.15 -34.69 73.52
N ILE A 644 56.34 -35.13 73.06
CA ILE A 644 56.94 -34.61 71.85
C ILE A 644 56.14 -35.06 70.62
N VAL A 645 55.62 -36.27 70.57
CA VAL A 645 54.75 -36.75 69.50
C VAL A 645 53.47 -35.95 69.40
N GLU A 646 52.86 -35.63 70.53
CA GLU A 646 51.67 -34.79 70.56
C GLU A 646 51.95 -33.38 70.05
N ILE A 647 53.06 -32.75 70.46
CA ILE A 647 53.51 -31.45 70.00
C ILE A 647 53.77 -31.48 68.52
N ARG A 648 54.45 -32.47 67.97
CA ARG A 648 54.70 -32.62 66.54
C ARG A 648 53.41 -32.75 65.74
N LYS A 649 52.47 -33.58 66.15
CA LYS A 649 51.11 -33.66 65.53
C LYS A 649 50.39 -32.36 65.53
N ALA A 650 50.51 -31.60 66.59
CA ALA A 650 49.86 -30.28 66.69
C ALA A 650 50.50 -29.25 65.73
N ILE A 651 51.81 -29.33 65.48
CA ILE A 651 52.58 -28.55 64.50
C ILE A 651 52.23 -28.99 63.09
N ASP A 652 52.24 -30.31 62.78
CA ASP A 652 51.94 -30.88 61.50
C ASP A 652 50.52 -30.40 61.04
N ALA A 653 49.58 -30.34 61.97
CA ALA A 653 48.24 -29.84 61.65
C ALA A 653 48.22 -28.34 61.24
N ILE A 654 49.14 -27.52 61.76
CA ILE A 654 49.32 -26.13 61.35
C ILE A 654 49.92 -26.08 59.95
N ILE A 655 50.99 -26.88 59.72
CA ILE A 655 51.67 -26.96 58.41
C ILE A 655 50.69 -27.40 57.30
N ILE A 656 49.90 -28.42 57.56
CA ILE A 656 48.89 -28.92 56.58
C ILE A 656 47.87 -27.80 56.30
N MET A 657 47.44 -27.08 57.33
CA MET A 657 46.45 -25.98 57.17
C MET A 657 47.04 -24.85 56.32
N VAL A 658 48.26 -24.40 56.60
CA VAL A 658 48.94 -23.34 55.82
C VAL A 658 49.14 -23.79 54.36
N ASN A 659 49.71 -24.98 54.16
CA ASN A 659 50.07 -25.50 52.81
C ASN A 659 48.85 -25.90 51.98
N SER A 660 47.65 -26.01 52.58
CA SER A 660 46.42 -26.32 51.85
C SER A 660 45.51 -25.09 51.67
N PHE A 661 45.95 -23.90 52.07
CA PHE A 661 45.09 -22.73 52.01
C PHE A 661 44.87 -22.23 50.59
N ASP A 662 45.91 -22.17 49.81
CA ASP A 662 45.82 -21.82 48.38
C ASP A 662 46.54 -22.88 47.50
N SER A 663 46.45 -22.75 46.20
CA SER A 663 47.03 -23.69 45.25
C SER A 663 48.43 -23.32 44.77
N SER A 664 48.99 -22.20 45.24
CA SER A 664 50.24 -21.64 44.68
C SER A 664 51.51 -22.32 45.20
N GLN A 665 51.45 -22.86 46.39
CA GLN A 665 52.59 -23.39 47.09
C GLN A 665 53.75 -22.40 47.36
N ALA A 666 53.54 -21.10 47.03
CA ALA A 666 54.63 -20.11 47.07
C ALA A 666 55.13 -19.82 48.49
N PHE A 667 54.25 -19.90 49.47
CA PHE A 667 54.60 -19.69 50.91
C PHE A 667 54.34 -20.92 51.77
N ASP A 668 54.38 -22.09 51.17
CA ASP A 668 54.27 -23.33 51.91
C ASP A 668 55.40 -23.47 52.95
N ILE A 669 55.03 -24.02 54.08
CA ILE A 669 56.02 -24.39 55.07
C ILE A 669 56.68 -25.68 54.58
N PRO A 670 58.02 -25.71 54.43
CA PRO A 670 58.69 -26.89 53.92
C PRO A 670 58.37 -28.15 54.75
N PRO A 671 58.37 -29.36 54.14
CA PRO A 671 58.11 -30.59 54.83
C PRO A 671 59.14 -30.78 55.95
N VAL A 672 58.66 -31.07 57.14
CA VAL A 672 59.53 -31.25 58.31
C VAL A 672 60.00 -32.70 58.44
N THR A 673 61.27 -32.90 58.31
CA THR A 673 61.86 -34.18 58.65
C THR A 673 62.15 -34.19 60.16
N TRP A 674 61.28 -34.83 60.92
CA TRP A 674 61.39 -34.86 62.32
C TRP A 674 62.60 -35.67 62.77
N LEU A 675 63.41 -35.10 63.66
CA LEU A 675 64.57 -35.84 64.29
C LEU A 675 64.06 -37.05 65.10
N PRO A 676 64.77 -38.14 65.14
CA PRO A 676 64.38 -39.32 65.89
C PRO A 676 64.20 -38.99 67.38
N ILE A 677 63.10 -39.45 68.00
CA ILE A 677 62.85 -39.33 69.41
C ILE A 677 63.51 -40.46 70.13
N GLY A 678 64.55 -40.21 70.87
CA GLY A 678 65.25 -41.26 71.67
C GLY A 678 64.40 -41.81 72.79
N THR A 679 64.74 -42.95 73.35
CA THR A 679 64.09 -43.65 74.50
C THR A 679 64.60 -43.21 75.89
N GLY A 680 65.64 -42.36 75.90
CA GLY A 680 66.19 -41.82 77.11
C GLY A 680 65.63 -40.43 77.54
N ARG A 681 66.52 -39.56 78.02
CA ARG A 681 66.21 -38.18 78.37
C ARG A 681 65.84 -37.35 77.10
N PRO A 682 64.99 -36.27 77.24
CA PRO A 682 64.71 -35.40 76.10
C PRO A 682 66.00 -34.88 75.48
N ARG A 683 66.08 -35.02 74.11
CA ARG A 683 67.23 -34.52 73.35
C ARG A 683 67.06 -33.02 73.07
N ALA A 684 68.14 -32.26 73.30
CA ALA A 684 68.16 -30.83 73.09
C ALA A 684 67.92 -30.47 71.60
N ASP A 685 68.46 -31.22 70.66
CA ASP A 685 68.32 -31.04 69.25
C ASP A 685 66.85 -31.21 68.77
N VAL A 686 66.12 -32.15 69.36
CA VAL A 686 64.68 -32.34 69.11
C VAL A 686 63.86 -31.13 69.61
N MET A 687 64.24 -30.62 70.76
CA MET A 687 63.57 -29.41 71.32
C MET A 687 63.95 -28.18 70.54
N GLN A 688 65.16 -28.03 70.05
CA GLN A 688 65.59 -26.93 69.23
C GLN A 688 64.90 -26.98 67.89
N GLN A 689 64.71 -28.13 67.26
CA GLN A 689 63.93 -28.25 66.03
C GLN A 689 62.51 -27.75 66.21
N ILE A 690 61.85 -28.08 67.28
CA ILE A 690 60.48 -27.58 67.57
C ILE A 690 60.49 -26.04 67.80
N HIS A 691 61.51 -25.55 68.54
CA HIS A 691 61.68 -24.13 68.76
C HIS A 691 61.90 -23.38 67.49
N ASP A 692 62.76 -23.84 66.58
CA ASP A 692 63.00 -23.16 65.30
C ASP A 692 61.77 -23.16 64.42
N LEU A 693 61.01 -24.26 64.40
CA LEU A 693 59.74 -24.36 63.66
C LEU A 693 58.68 -23.35 64.17
N ILE A 694 58.61 -23.14 65.49
CA ILE A 694 57.71 -22.20 66.07
C ILE A 694 57.97 -20.74 65.59
N GLN A 695 59.21 -20.41 65.23
CA GLN A 695 59.60 -19.10 64.68
C GLN A 695 59.33 -18.99 63.18
N ILE A 696 59.18 -20.11 62.46
CA ILE A 696 58.90 -20.09 61.01
C ILE A 696 57.42 -20.20 60.71
N ILE A 697 56.69 -20.88 61.57
CA ILE A 697 55.26 -21.02 61.51
C ILE A 697 54.58 -19.76 62.13
#